data_793552a1c9dbcc6031624c99f4603092
#
_entry.id   793552a1c9dbcc6031624c99f4603092
#
_cell.length_a   1.000
_cell.length_b   1.000
_cell.length_c   1.000
_cell.angle_alpha   90.00
_cell.angle_beta   90.00
_cell.angle_gamma   90.00
#
_symmetry.space_group_name_H-M   'P 1'
#
loop_
_entity.id
_entity.type
_entity.pdbx_description
1 polymer ?
#
loop_
_entity_poly.entity_id
_entity_poly.type
_entity_poly.pdbx_seq_one_letter_code
_entity_poly.pdbx_strand_id
1 'polypeptide(L)'
;MKIRKVHINNILSYDDETIELNDDLNIIVGSNGSGKSNLINIIIYIIKRYCFKNYEISNIYGEDRIGYPRYSIHQKNPLYSSSEDIFLQKHKKKENDDSFIDLTIMFEEQDILNLNEIKNKKEEICEFLDKNIDNVSMMDGRYQIDKNLVKEIFEVDENDLKIGEDLTLEIRETENGWQIKDNTEKYSLYMKFFSLICDIISMINIKNNIKNPFVFFEAYRNNSSETTKVGIGEFNNQSTINYQSWQNLSSLTSSIGINSTYIMLATKKFGKIMRNAIEKENGLSDFNNSDEYVRLKKYFEKFQYDINLKCISPENNIYQFYIIRDDLEIEIDTISSGEREIINFIFGLFLEELKDGIVIIDEPELHLHPNWQKRLIQILKSETEKMNVQIIFVTHSSSFISYNILNNIFRVYKENGYSKCIKISDLLDKDVQETFRKNLSVINATNNEKIFFSNYVVLVEGITDEILFEKIYEYEIGTIDDGLEFISISGKYNLENFTSVLDALKIKYAFIGDYDNLYDVDELKDLFDINTKSQKKDLGRKKNQSYACLDLIKSISELLANNNSKNFDNLRQNFSLYNEKFLKEKDNLSEEEKDRIHKYIEKKYLENFYILKRGEIENYLNVGNNNKSLGFKKVISLINNDKEYKQFIETIGYEELKEIINKIGNDYKERGEVND
;
A
#
# COMPACT_ATOMS: atom_id res chain seq x y z
N MET A 1 1.91 -19.05 11.39
CA MET A 1 1.77 -19.31 9.93
C MET A 1 2.11 -18.07 9.14
N LYS A 2 2.75 -18.21 7.96
CA LYS A 2 3.10 -17.11 7.04
C LYS A 2 2.85 -17.53 5.60
N ILE A 3 2.57 -16.56 4.71
CA ILE A 3 2.48 -16.77 3.27
C ILE A 3 3.84 -16.44 2.67
N ARG A 4 4.45 -17.40 2.00
CA ARG A 4 5.75 -17.25 1.32
C ARG A 4 5.59 -16.82 -0.12
N LYS A 5 4.66 -17.46 -0.83
CA LYS A 5 4.52 -17.30 -2.27
C LYS A 5 3.07 -17.45 -2.70
N VAL A 6 2.67 -16.64 -3.65
CA VAL A 6 1.38 -16.75 -4.35
C VAL A 6 1.66 -16.81 -5.83
N HIS A 7 1.24 -17.88 -6.48
CA HIS A 7 1.30 -18.02 -7.93
C HIS A 7 -0.12 -18.02 -8.49
N ILE A 8 -0.44 -17.08 -9.34
CA ILE A 8 -1.77 -16.85 -9.89
C ILE A 8 -1.69 -17.02 -11.40
N ASN A 9 -2.51 -17.89 -11.97
CA ASN A 9 -2.61 -18.07 -13.41
C ASN A 9 -4.04 -17.84 -13.90
N ASN A 10 -4.20 -16.90 -14.83
CA ASN A 10 -5.46 -16.59 -15.52
C ASN A 10 -6.65 -16.29 -14.61
N ILE A 11 -6.46 -15.42 -13.62
CA ILE A 11 -7.52 -15.00 -12.68
C ILE A 11 -7.60 -13.48 -12.60
N LEU A 12 -8.81 -12.94 -12.77
CA LEU A 12 -9.12 -11.52 -12.77
C LEU A 12 -8.21 -10.75 -13.73
N SER A 13 -7.34 -9.91 -13.19
CA SER A 13 -6.40 -9.10 -13.96
C SER A 13 -5.01 -9.73 -14.13
N TYR A 14 -4.76 -10.89 -13.51
CA TYR A 14 -3.46 -11.58 -13.54
C TYR A 14 -3.45 -12.68 -14.61
N ASP A 15 -2.40 -12.73 -15.41
CA ASP A 15 -2.17 -13.77 -16.41
C ASP A 15 -1.39 -14.94 -15.81
N ASP A 16 -0.10 -14.79 -15.68
CA ASP A 16 0.82 -15.72 -15.04
C ASP A 16 1.78 -14.90 -14.18
N GLU A 17 1.54 -14.92 -12.87
CA GLU A 17 2.26 -14.06 -11.94
C GLU A 17 2.61 -14.79 -10.66
N THR A 18 3.88 -14.68 -10.29
CA THR A 18 4.43 -15.26 -9.06
C THR A 18 4.93 -14.15 -8.15
N ILE A 19 4.43 -14.12 -6.92
CA ILE A 19 4.73 -13.09 -5.93
C ILE A 19 5.32 -13.76 -4.69
N GLU A 20 6.57 -13.44 -4.37
CA GLU A 20 7.27 -13.91 -3.17
C GLU A 20 7.21 -12.84 -2.09
N LEU A 21 6.54 -13.12 -0.98
CA LEU A 21 6.32 -12.19 0.13
C LEU A 21 7.45 -12.28 1.16
N ASN A 22 7.67 -11.17 1.87
CA ASN A 22 8.55 -11.14 3.04
C ASN A 22 7.85 -11.73 4.26
N ASP A 23 8.64 -12.23 5.20
CA ASP A 23 8.13 -12.83 6.45
C ASP A 23 7.60 -11.80 7.45
N ASP A 24 7.94 -10.53 7.25
CA ASP A 24 7.62 -9.43 8.14
C ASP A 24 6.57 -8.49 7.51
N LEU A 25 7.02 -7.46 6.82
CA LEU A 25 6.18 -6.39 6.28
C LEU A 25 6.14 -6.44 4.75
N ASN A 26 4.94 -6.31 4.17
CA ASN A 26 4.71 -6.26 2.74
C ASN A 26 3.75 -5.10 2.42
N ILE A 27 4.24 -4.12 1.68
CA ILE A 27 3.51 -2.90 1.31
C ILE A 27 3.24 -2.94 -0.19
N ILE A 28 1.98 -3.07 -0.56
CA ILE A 28 1.57 -3.17 -1.96
C ILE A 28 1.11 -1.80 -2.45
N VAL A 29 1.81 -1.25 -3.43
CA VAL A 29 1.54 0.06 -4.04
C VAL A 29 1.32 -0.06 -5.55
N GLY A 30 0.82 0.99 -6.18
CA GLY A 30 0.60 1.07 -7.62
C GLY A 30 -0.57 1.97 -7.96
N SER A 31 -0.76 2.27 -9.25
CA SER A 31 -1.84 3.13 -9.76
C SER A 31 -3.22 2.54 -9.50
N ASN A 32 -4.26 3.38 -9.63
CA ASN A 32 -5.65 2.92 -9.61
C ASN A 32 -5.88 1.94 -10.76
N GLY A 33 -6.67 0.88 -10.52
CA GLY A 33 -6.93 -0.15 -11.53
C GLY A 33 -5.77 -1.11 -11.84
N SER A 34 -4.60 -0.97 -11.21
CA SER A 34 -3.44 -1.84 -11.46
C SER A 34 -3.65 -3.31 -11.04
N GLY A 35 -4.61 -3.61 -10.16
CA GLY A 35 -4.91 -4.95 -9.68
C GLY A 35 -4.53 -5.23 -8.22
N LYS A 36 -4.13 -4.22 -7.44
CA LYS A 36 -3.78 -4.36 -6.01
C LYS A 36 -4.88 -5.02 -5.18
N SER A 37 -6.11 -4.49 -5.29
CA SER A 37 -7.27 -5.03 -4.57
C SER A 37 -7.60 -6.45 -5.04
N ASN A 38 -7.41 -6.76 -6.34
CA ASN A 38 -7.58 -8.12 -6.84
C ASN A 38 -6.62 -9.08 -6.16
N LEU A 39 -5.33 -8.73 -6.03
CA LEU A 39 -4.33 -9.57 -5.36
C LEU A 39 -4.71 -9.87 -3.91
N ILE A 40 -5.01 -8.83 -3.14
CA ILE A 40 -5.39 -9.01 -1.73
C ILE A 40 -6.68 -9.82 -1.60
N ASN A 41 -7.68 -9.53 -2.41
CA ASN A 41 -8.96 -10.24 -2.37
C ASN A 41 -8.81 -11.73 -2.74
N ILE A 42 -7.96 -12.05 -3.72
CA ILE A 42 -7.62 -13.44 -4.05
C ILE A 42 -7.00 -14.14 -2.83
N ILE A 43 -6.00 -13.52 -2.19
CA ILE A 43 -5.33 -14.10 -1.01
C ILE A 43 -6.33 -14.32 0.13
N ILE A 44 -7.13 -13.30 0.47
CA ILE A 44 -8.13 -13.37 1.53
C ILE A 44 -9.18 -14.44 1.23
N TYR A 45 -9.67 -14.47 -0.02
CA TYR A 45 -10.67 -15.45 -0.45
C TYR A 45 -10.15 -16.88 -0.30
N ILE A 46 -8.91 -17.15 -0.73
CA ILE A 46 -8.29 -18.47 -0.59
C ILE A 46 -8.14 -18.87 0.87
N ILE A 47 -7.61 -17.97 1.69
CA ILE A 47 -7.43 -18.24 3.12
C ILE A 47 -8.77 -18.60 3.77
N LYS A 48 -9.82 -17.81 3.51
CA LYS A 48 -11.14 -18.03 4.12
C LYS A 48 -11.87 -19.23 3.57
N ARG A 49 -11.75 -19.52 2.29
CA ARG A 49 -12.50 -20.60 1.66
C ARG A 49 -11.81 -21.95 1.73
N TYR A 50 -10.49 -21.95 1.60
CA TYR A 50 -9.74 -23.20 1.43
C TYR A 50 -8.85 -23.53 2.61
N CYS A 51 -8.31 -22.54 3.31
CA CYS A 51 -7.44 -22.78 4.46
C CYS A 51 -8.26 -22.84 5.75
N PHE A 52 -9.00 -21.79 6.07
CA PHE A 52 -9.82 -21.70 7.28
C PHE A 52 -11.29 -21.73 6.88
N LYS A 53 -11.73 -22.92 6.43
CA LYS A 53 -13.08 -23.08 5.90
C LYS A 53 -14.15 -22.67 6.89
N ASN A 54 -15.10 -21.92 6.36
CA ASN A 54 -16.22 -21.42 7.12
C ASN A 54 -17.30 -22.50 7.18
N TYR A 55 -17.46 -23.08 8.35
CA TYR A 55 -18.54 -23.99 8.65
C TYR A 55 -19.59 -23.30 9.51
N GLU A 56 -20.85 -23.61 9.29
CA GLU A 56 -21.96 -23.14 10.10
C GLU A 56 -22.54 -24.31 10.91
N ILE A 57 -22.67 -24.10 12.21
CA ILE A 57 -23.36 -25.02 13.09
C ILE A 57 -24.79 -24.52 13.24
N SER A 58 -25.73 -25.17 12.56
CA SER A 58 -27.14 -24.78 12.57
C SER A 58 -27.96 -25.66 13.49
N ASN A 59 -28.87 -25.05 14.26
CA ASN A 59 -29.84 -25.81 15.04
C ASN A 59 -30.89 -26.41 14.10
N ILE A 60 -31.06 -27.76 14.12
CA ILE A 60 -31.96 -28.49 13.23
C ILE A 60 -33.43 -28.42 13.70
N TYR A 61 -33.65 -28.26 14.99
CA TYR A 61 -34.95 -28.26 15.60
C TYR A 61 -35.18 -26.95 16.34
N GLY A 62 -36.22 -26.19 15.97
CA GLY A 62 -36.63 -25.00 16.69
C GLY A 62 -36.85 -25.27 18.18
N GLU A 63 -36.87 -24.23 19.00
CA GLU A 63 -36.90 -24.24 20.46
C GLU A 63 -38.02 -25.03 21.12
N ASP A 64 -39.01 -25.55 20.37
CA ASP A 64 -40.27 -26.12 20.89
C ASP A 64 -40.25 -27.63 21.15
N ARG A 65 -39.11 -28.34 21.01
CA ARG A 65 -39.05 -29.77 21.31
C ARG A 65 -38.21 -30.08 22.51
N ILE A 66 -38.78 -30.70 23.47
CA ILE A 66 -38.19 -31.23 24.70
C ILE A 66 -37.08 -32.23 24.32
N GLY A 67 -35.85 -31.75 24.31
CA GLY A 67 -34.65 -32.53 24.01
C GLY A 67 -33.44 -31.60 23.88
N TYR A 68 -32.26 -32.16 24.09
CA TYR A 68 -31.00 -31.40 23.92
C TYR A 68 -30.93 -30.78 22.53
N PRO A 69 -30.40 -29.56 22.40
CA PRO A 69 -30.28 -28.93 21.09
C PRO A 69 -29.44 -29.79 20.16
N ARG A 70 -29.99 -30.12 19.02
CA ARG A 70 -29.31 -30.91 17.99
C ARG A 70 -28.90 -29.96 16.87
N TYR A 71 -27.66 -30.10 16.44
CA TYR A 71 -27.07 -29.27 15.43
C TYR A 71 -26.62 -30.08 14.24
N SER A 72 -26.57 -29.45 13.08
CA SER A 72 -25.88 -29.95 11.89
C SER A 72 -24.73 -29.03 11.53
N ILE A 73 -23.65 -29.59 11.00
CA ILE A 73 -22.51 -28.85 10.47
C ILE A 73 -22.69 -28.75 8.96
N HIS A 74 -22.79 -27.52 8.49
CA HIS A 74 -22.85 -27.24 7.06
C HIS A 74 -21.65 -26.46 6.64
N GLN A 75 -21.09 -26.75 5.47
CA GLN A 75 -20.21 -25.80 4.83
C GLN A 75 -21.08 -24.61 4.40
N LYS A 76 -20.77 -23.40 4.84
CA LYS A 76 -21.33 -22.19 4.26
C LYS A 76 -21.03 -22.24 2.77
N ASN A 77 -22.08 -22.48 1.97
CA ASN A 77 -21.89 -22.70 0.55
C ASN A 77 -21.72 -21.35 -0.14
N PRO A 78 -20.54 -21.05 -0.69
CA PRO A 78 -20.34 -19.84 -1.46
C PRO A 78 -21.09 -19.85 -2.80
N LEU A 79 -21.62 -20.98 -3.22
CA LEU A 79 -22.26 -21.15 -4.53
C LEU A 79 -23.59 -20.37 -4.71
N TYR A 80 -24.13 -19.77 -3.66
CA TYR A 80 -25.38 -19.00 -3.74
C TYR A 80 -25.23 -17.48 -3.57
N SER A 81 -24.03 -16.96 -3.29
CA SER A 81 -23.79 -15.52 -3.39
C SER A 81 -23.05 -15.24 -4.69
N SER A 82 -23.73 -14.65 -5.64
CA SER A 82 -23.19 -14.20 -6.93
C SER A 82 -22.00 -13.22 -6.81
N SER A 83 -21.68 -12.78 -5.59
CA SER A 83 -20.55 -11.90 -5.29
C SER A 83 -19.24 -12.65 -5.02
N GLU A 84 -19.28 -13.92 -4.62
CA GLU A 84 -18.06 -14.65 -4.24
C GLU A 84 -17.31 -15.27 -5.43
N ASP A 85 -18.01 -15.62 -6.48
CA ASP A 85 -17.39 -16.13 -7.71
C ASP A 85 -16.64 -15.04 -8.48
N ILE A 86 -16.84 -13.76 -8.15
CA ILE A 86 -16.15 -12.62 -8.76
C ILE A 86 -14.63 -12.68 -8.53
N PHE A 87 -14.18 -13.18 -7.38
CA PHE A 87 -12.75 -13.20 -7.02
C PHE A 87 -11.94 -14.32 -7.70
N LEU A 88 -12.59 -15.25 -8.38
CA LEU A 88 -11.92 -16.32 -9.12
C LEU A 88 -12.35 -16.39 -10.60
N GLN A 89 -12.86 -15.28 -11.13
CA GLN A 89 -13.23 -15.22 -12.56
C GLN A 89 -11.97 -15.24 -13.43
N LYS A 90 -12.06 -15.96 -14.56
CA LYS A 90 -11.02 -15.95 -15.58
C LYS A 90 -10.84 -14.56 -16.19
N HIS A 91 -9.64 -14.29 -16.67
CA HIS A 91 -9.40 -13.09 -17.45
C HIS A 91 -10.19 -13.13 -18.76
N LYS A 92 -10.91 -12.07 -19.09
CA LYS A 92 -11.80 -11.98 -20.28
C LYS A 92 -11.12 -12.33 -21.63
N LYS A 93 -9.80 -12.11 -21.72
CA LYS A 93 -9.03 -12.43 -22.94
C LYS A 93 -8.63 -13.90 -23.04
N LYS A 94 -8.82 -14.71 -21.97
CA LYS A 94 -8.34 -16.10 -21.83
C LYS A 94 -9.37 -17.05 -21.20
N GLU A 95 -10.64 -16.92 -21.61
CA GLU A 95 -11.75 -17.72 -21.04
C GLU A 95 -11.59 -19.23 -21.20
N ASN A 96 -10.86 -19.68 -22.23
CA ASN A 96 -10.65 -21.09 -22.52
C ASN A 96 -9.37 -21.68 -21.93
N ASP A 97 -8.52 -20.86 -21.31
CA ASP A 97 -7.27 -21.33 -20.72
C ASP A 97 -7.50 -21.85 -19.29
N ASP A 98 -6.61 -22.72 -18.84
CA ASP A 98 -6.64 -23.25 -17.47
C ASP A 98 -6.37 -22.14 -16.46
N SER A 99 -7.06 -22.21 -15.34
CA SER A 99 -6.89 -21.26 -14.23
C SER A 99 -6.52 -21.98 -12.97
N PHE A 100 -5.54 -21.44 -12.26
CA PHE A 100 -5.11 -22.02 -10.98
C PHE A 100 -4.46 -20.98 -10.06
N ILE A 101 -4.36 -21.36 -8.79
CA ILE A 101 -3.60 -20.64 -7.78
C ILE A 101 -2.80 -21.63 -6.95
N ASP A 102 -1.52 -21.34 -6.77
CA ASP A 102 -0.68 -22.04 -5.81
C ASP A 102 -0.35 -21.10 -4.67
N LEU A 103 -0.75 -21.46 -3.46
CA LEU A 103 -0.46 -20.72 -2.23
C LEU A 103 0.58 -21.48 -1.43
N THR A 104 1.78 -20.96 -1.33
CA THR A 104 2.85 -21.53 -0.49
C THR A 104 2.80 -20.85 0.88
N ILE A 105 2.65 -21.66 1.91
CA ILE A 105 2.60 -21.25 3.31
C ILE A 105 3.72 -21.90 4.10
N MET A 106 4.04 -21.33 5.23
CA MET A 106 4.97 -21.87 6.22
C MET A 106 4.28 -21.85 7.59
N PHE A 107 4.28 -22.97 8.28
CA PHE A 107 3.79 -23.05 9.65
C PHE A 107 4.85 -22.55 10.64
N GLU A 108 4.39 -21.98 11.74
CA GLU A 108 5.17 -21.43 12.83
C GLU A 108 4.90 -22.18 14.15
N GLU A 109 5.67 -21.92 15.20
CA GLU A 109 5.50 -22.59 16.49
C GLU A 109 4.10 -22.45 17.08
N GLN A 110 3.42 -21.33 16.86
CA GLN A 110 2.07 -21.12 17.37
C GLN A 110 1.05 -22.07 16.77
N ASP A 111 1.26 -22.54 15.53
CA ASP A 111 0.37 -23.51 14.89
C ASP A 111 0.42 -24.87 15.60
N ILE A 112 1.61 -25.31 16.03
CA ILE A 112 1.75 -26.50 16.89
C ILE A 112 1.08 -26.30 18.24
N LEU A 113 1.30 -25.14 18.89
CA LEU A 113 0.64 -24.85 20.16
C LEU A 113 -0.87 -24.89 20.05
N ASN A 114 -1.41 -24.36 18.94
CA ASN A 114 -2.84 -24.41 18.65
C ASN A 114 -3.32 -25.87 18.45
N LEU A 115 -2.59 -26.67 17.66
CA LEU A 115 -2.92 -28.07 17.45
C LEU A 115 -2.91 -28.86 18.76
N ASN A 116 -1.91 -28.66 19.61
CA ASN A 116 -1.80 -29.33 20.90
C ASN A 116 -2.94 -28.91 21.84
N GLU A 117 -3.32 -27.63 21.84
CA GLU A 117 -4.47 -27.15 22.62
C GLU A 117 -5.78 -27.79 22.14
N ILE A 118 -5.95 -27.97 20.83
CA ILE A 118 -7.08 -28.69 20.25
C ILE A 118 -7.08 -30.16 20.70
N LYS A 119 -5.93 -30.84 20.61
CA LYS A 119 -5.79 -32.25 21.04
C LYS A 119 -6.07 -32.46 22.51
N ASN A 120 -5.64 -31.52 23.36
CA ASN A 120 -5.89 -31.58 24.80
C ASN A 120 -7.38 -31.53 25.16
N LYS A 121 -8.22 -31.04 24.25
CA LYS A 121 -9.69 -30.94 24.41
C LYS A 121 -10.45 -31.97 23.57
N LYS A 122 -9.77 -33.01 23.12
CA LYS A 122 -10.35 -34.07 22.27
C LYS A 122 -11.58 -34.71 22.88
N GLU A 123 -11.54 -35.05 24.16
CA GLU A 123 -12.64 -35.77 24.83
C GLU A 123 -13.91 -34.92 24.81
N GLU A 124 -13.82 -33.65 25.22
CA GLU A 124 -14.96 -32.74 25.30
C GLU A 124 -15.53 -32.42 23.91
N ILE A 125 -14.64 -32.20 22.92
CA ILE A 125 -15.05 -31.93 21.54
C ILE A 125 -15.74 -33.15 20.94
N CYS A 126 -15.18 -34.35 21.10
CA CYS A 126 -15.77 -35.57 20.60
C CYS A 126 -17.12 -35.88 21.28
N GLU A 127 -17.23 -35.65 22.60
CA GLU A 127 -18.49 -35.79 23.33
C GLU A 127 -19.57 -34.85 22.77
N PHE A 128 -19.22 -33.60 22.51
CA PHE A 128 -20.12 -32.61 21.90
C PHE A 128 -20.56 -33.08 20.49
N LEU A 129 -19.61 -33.48 19.64
CA LEU A 129 -19.90 -33.97 18.28
C LEU A 129 -20.83 -35.19 18.29
N ASP A 130 -20.60 -36.11 19.23
CA ASP A 130 -21.41 -37.33 19.30
C ASP A 130 -22.81 -37.13 19.87
N LYS A 131 -22.95 -36.25 20.86
CA LYS A 131 -24.23 -36.01 21.51
C LYS A 131 -25.09 -34.97 20.79
N ASN A 132 -24.49 -33.97 20.16
CA ASN A 132 -25.19 -32.81 19.68
C ASN A 132 -25.24 -32.67 18.15
N ILE A 133 -24.36 -33.37 17.42
CA ILE A 133 -24.34 -33.32 15.95
C ILE A 133 -25.01 -34.53 15.35
N ASP A 134 -26.05 -34.31 14.60
CA ASP A 134 -26.72 -35.37 13.83
C ASP A 134 -26.22 -35.39 12.38
N ASN A 135 -25.89 -36.59 11.88
CA ASN A 135 -25.67 -36.83 10.46
C ASN A 135 -27.05 -36.97 9.78
N VAL A 136 -27.74 -35.88 9.56
CA VAL A 136 -29.05 -35.88 8.88
C VAL A 136 -28.83 -35.72 7.39
N SER A 137 -29.42 -36.62 6.57
CA SER A 137 -29.39 -36.50 5.13
C SER A 137 -30.11 -35.25 4.63
N MET A 138 -29.49 -34.58 3.68
CA MET A 138 -29.96 -33.46 2.85
C MET A 138 -31.39 -32.97 3.10
N MET A 139 -31.54 -31.84 3.82
CA MET A 139 -32.62 -30.93 3.62
C MET A 139 -32.02 -29.61 3.13
N ASP A 140 -32.51 -29.09 2.04
CA ASP A 140 -32.16 -27.77 1.45
C ASP A 140 -30.87 -27.63 0.63
N GLY A 141 -30.31 -28.72 0.05
CA GLY A 141 -29.19 -28.59 -0.90
C GLY A 141 -27.86 -28.12 -0.30
N ARG A 142 -27.74 -28.04 1.03
CA ARG A 142 -26.50 -27.72 1.72
C ARG A 142 -25.64 -28.97 1.95
N TYR A 143 -24.34 -28.87 1.64
CA TYR A 143 -23.42 -29.98 1.90
C TYR A 143 -23.20 -30.12 3.41
N GLN A 144 -23.75 -31.17 3.98
CA GLN A 144 -23.51 -31.56 5.36
C GLN A 144 -22.15 -32.26 5.49
N ILE A 145 -21.46 -31.96 6.58
CA ILE A 145 -20.17 -32.56 6.88
C ILE A 145 -20.34 -33.63 7.93
N ASP A 146 -19.80 -34.82 7.63
CA ASP A 146 -19.76 -35.92 8.58
C ASP A 146 -18.87 -35.53 9.79
N LYS A 147 -19.44 -35.71 11.00
CA LYS A 147 -18.71 -35.48 12.25
C LYS A 147 -17.46 -36.37 12.39
N ASN A 148 -17.43 -37.54 11.75
CA ASN A 148 -16.25 -38.39 11.74
C ASN A 148 -15.10 -37.78 10.97
N LEU A 149 -15.38 -37.08 9.86
CA LEU A 149 -14.36 -36.32 9.11
C LEU A 149 -13.77 -35.19 9.96
N VAL A 150 -14.59 -34.52 10.79
CA VAL A 150 -14.08 -33.47 11.71
C VAL A 150 -13.15 -34.07 12.75
N LYS A 151 -13.41 -35.29 13.21
CA LYS A 151 -12.56 -35.99 14.20
C LYS A 151 -11.17 -36.35 13.65
N GLU A 152 -10.98 -36.40 12.33
CA GLU A 152 -9.68 -36.69 11.71
C GLU A 152 -8.64 -35.62 12.06
N ILE A 153 -9.02 -34.41 12.50
CA ILE A 153 -8.08 -33.36 12.98
C ILE A 153 -7.21 -33.85 14.14
N PHE A 154 -7.72 -34.79 14.97
CA PHE A 154 -6.99 -35.37 16.08
C PHE A 154 -5.92 -36.38 15.68
N GLU A 155 -5.91 -36.81 14.38
CA GLU A 155 -4.89 -37.68 13.80
C GLU A 155 -3.71 -36.91 13.22
N VAL A 156 -3.84 -35.55 13.10
CA VAL A 156 -2.75 -34.68 12.66
C VAL A 156 -1.65 -34.69 13.72
N ASP A 157 -0.41 -34.98 13.32
CA ASP A 157 0.74 -34.95 14.21
C ASP A 157 1.48 -33.59 14.14
N GLU A 158 2.32 -33.31 15.15
CA GLU A 158 3.18 -32.11 15.10
C GLU A 158 4.10 -32.12 13.88
N ASN A 159 4.59 -33.29 13.50
CA ASN A 159 5.44 -33.46 12.31
C ASN A 159 4.70 -33.24 10.99
N ASP A 160 3.38 -33.35 10.98
CA ASP A 160 2.57 -33.07 9.77
C ASP A 160 2.53 -31.56 9.43
N LEU A 161 2.77 -30.67 10.41
CA LEU A 161 2.77 -29.22 10.20
C LEU A 161 4.10 -28.67 9.65
N LYS A 162 5.19 -29.44 9.69
CA LYS A 162 6.49 -29.12 9.08
C LYS A 162 6.92 -27.67 9.30
N ILE A 163 7.20 -27.28 10.54
CA ILE A 163 7.59 -25.90 10.90
C ILE A 163 8.83 -25.46 10.10
N GLY A 164 8.76 -24.24 9.56
CA GLY A 164 9.85 -23.61 8.82
C GLY A 164 10.06 -24.16 7.40
N GLU A 165 9.28 -25.16 6.96
CA GLU A 165 9.29 -25.66 5.59
C GLU A 165 8.15 -25.04 4.78
N ASP A 166 8.40 -24.83 3.48
CA ASP A 166 7.41 -24.33 2.54
C ASP A 166 6.45 -25.45 2.11
N LEU A 167 5.16 -25.22 2.30
CA LEU A 167 4.08 -26.13 1.91
C LEU A 167 3.19 -25.44 0.89
N THR A 168 2.96 -26.07 -0.26
CA THR A 168 2.15 -25.48 -1.34
C THR A 168 0.77 -26.10 -1.41
N LEU A 169 -0.25 -25.27 -1.35
CA LEU A 169 -1.65 -25.62 -1.61
C LEU A 169 -1.95 -25.33 -3.08
N GLU A 170 -2.26 -26.38 -3.84
CA GLU A 170 -2.65 -26.27 -5.23
C GLU A 170 -4.17 -26.16 -5.36
N ILE A 171 -4.66 -25.01 -5.84
CA ILE A 171 -6.08 -24.75 -6.06
C ILE A 171 -6.32 -24.70 -7.56
N ARG A 172 -7.17 -25.59 -8.03
CA ARG A 172 -7.44 -25.80 -9.47
C ARG A 172 -8.91 -25.63 -9.78
N GLU A 173 -9.20 -25.07 -10.93
CA GLU A 173 -10.54 -25.10 -11.51
C GLU A 173 -10.84 -26.51 -12.02
N THR A 174 -12.04 -27.02 -11.74
CA THR A 174 -12.54 -28.30 -12.16
C THR A 174 -13.96 -28.14 -12.74
N GLU A 175 -14.50 -29.16 -13.38
CA GLU A 175 -15.89 -29.17 -13.87
C GLU A 175 -16.93 -28.91 -12.76
N ASN A 176 -16.57 -29.19 -11.50
CA ASN A 176 -17.40 -28.98 -10.32
C ASN A 176 -17.06 -27.68 -9.55
N GLY A 177 -16.34 -26.78 -10.19
CA GLY A 177 -15.86 -25.54 -9.59
C GLY A 177 -14.45 -25.65 -9.02
N TRP A 178 -14.06 -24.66 -8.22
CA TRP A 178 -12.72 -24.56 -7.67
C TRP A 178 -12.49 -25.53 -6.50
N GLN A 179 -11.42 -26.29 -6.54
CA GLN A 179 -11.07 -27.30 -5.52
C GLN A 179 -9.56 -27.25 -5.20
N ILE A 180 -9.22 -27.64 -3.97
CA ILE A 180 -7.83 -27.99 -3.65
C ILE A 180 -7.54 -29.31 -4.35
N LYS A 181 -6.48 -29.35 -5.16
CA LYS A 181 -6.04 -30.55 -5.84
C LYS A 181 -5.60 -31.56 -4.77
N ASP A 182 -6.29 -32.66 -4.79
CA ASP A 182 -6.13 -33.90 -4.01
C ASP A 182 -5.09 -33.82 -2.87
N ASN A 183 -5.48 -33.13 -1.81
CA ASN A 183 -4.56 -32.87 -0.69
C ASN A 183 -4.89 -33.88 0.41
N THR A 184 -4.35 -35.10 0.28
CA THR A 184 -4.43 -36.16 1.29
C THR A 184 -3.55 -35.88 2.51
N GLU A 185 -2.75 -34.80 2.48
CA GLU A 185 -1.85 -34.51 3.56
C GLU A 185 -2.60 -34.00 4.81
N LYS A 186 -2.18 -34.48 5.99
CA LYS A 186 -2.86 -34.24 7.24
C LYS A 186 -2.84 -32.76 7.68
N TYR A 187 -1.84 -31.96 7.28
CA TYR A 187 -1.81 -30.54 7.60
C TYR A 187 -3.03 -29.78 7.05
N SER A 188 -3.60 -30.25 5.94
CA SER A 188 -4.81 -29.65 5.37
C SER A 188 -6.02 -29.80 6.30
N LEU A 189 -6.09 -30.89 7.08
CA LEU A 189 -7.14 -31.10 8.08
C LEU A 189 -7.07 -30.07 9.21
N TYR A 190 -5.86 -29.74 9.67
CA TYR A 190 -5.65 -28.69 10.65
C TYR A 190 -6.26 -27.37 10.17
N MET A 191 -5.87 -26.90 8.99
CA MET A 191 -6.41 -25.65 8.46
C MET A 191 -7.92 -25.72 8.21
N LYS A 192 -8.37 -26.82 7.59
CA LYS A 192 -9.77 -27.02 7.21
C LYS A 192 -10.74 -26.96 8.38
N PHE A 193 -10.40 -27.56 9.51
CA PHE A 193 -11.30 -27.69 10.64
C PHE A 193 -10.97 -26.73 11.80
N PHE A 194 -9.89 -25.95 11.72
CA PHE A 194 -9.46 -25.07 12.78
C PHE A 194 -10.60 -24.14 13.28
N SER A 195 -11.24 -23.40 12.36
CA SER A 195 -12.33 -22.48 12.72
C SER A 195 -13.52 -23.20 13.35
N LEU A 196 -13.91 -24.32 12.78
CA LEU A 196 -15.02 -25.13 13.30
C LEU A 196 -14.76 -25.64 14.72
N ILE A 197 -13.54 -26.13 14.97
CA ILE A 197 -13.14 -26.60 16.32
C ILE A 197 -13.16 -25.45 17.32
N CYS A 198 -12.71 -24.25 16.92
CA CYS A 198 -12.78 -23.09 17.78
C CYS A 198 -14.22 -22.69 18.09
N ASP A 199 -15.14 -22.78 17.13
CA ASP A 199 -16.57 -22.55 17.34
C ASP A 199 -17.15 -23.59 18.35
N ILE A 200 -16.82 -24.86 18.18
CA ILE A 200 -17.25 -25.92 19.11
C ILE A 200 -16.72 -25.67 20.53
N ILE A 201 -15.42 -25.37 20.68
CA ILE A 201 -14.82 -25.05 21.99
C ILE A 201 -15.53 -23.86 22.64
N SER A 202 -15.88 -22.85 21.83
CA SER A 202 -16.65 -21.70 22.29
C SER A 202 -18.06 -22.08 22.73
N MET A 203 -18.77 -22.93 21.99
CA MET A 203 -20.12 -23.41 22.34
C MET A 203 -20.12 -24.24 23.64
N ILE A 204 -19.10 -25.03 23.86
CA ILE A 204 -18.94 -25.84 25.09
C ILE A 204 -18.46 -24.97 26.27
N ASN A 205 -18.09 -23.71 26.00
CA ASN A 205 -17.60 -22.77 27.03
C ASN A 205 -16.35 -23.23 27.79
N ILE A 206 -15.43 -23.88 27.10
CA ILE A 206 -14.15 -24.35 27.67
C ILE A 206 -13.08 -23.27 27.49
N LYS A 207 -12.35 -22.99 28.56
CA LYS A 207 -11.19 -22.07 28.51
C LYS A 207 -10.11 -22.68 27.61
N ASN A 208 -9.59 -21.88 26.69
CA ASN A 208 -8.51 -22.29 25.76
C ASN A 208 -7.49 -21.16 25.57
N ASN A 209 -6.33 -21.53 25.03
CA ASN A 209 -5.22 -20.63 24.73
C ASN A 209 -4.94 -20.56 23.21
N ILE A 210 -5.88 -20.98 22.38
CA ILE A 210 -5.75 -20.96 20.93
C ILE A 210 -5.63 -19.50 20.47
N LYS A 211 -4.65 -19.23 19.61
CA LYS A 211 -4.44 -17.92 18.97
C LYS A 211 -4.92 -17.94 17.55
N ASN A 212 -5.43 -16.79 17.11
CA ASN A 212 -5.87 -16.62 15.73
C ASN A 212 -4.66 -16.55 14.79
N PRO A 213 -4.55 -17.40 13.76
CA PRO A 213 -3.44 -17.38 12.82
C PRO A 213 -3.59 -16.33 11.72
N PHE A 214 -4.77 -15.71 11.60
CA PHE A 214 -5.07 -14.79 10.51
C PHE A 214 -6.07 -13.71 10.95
N VAL A 215 -5.73 -12.43 10.63
CA VAL A 215 -6.63 -11.28 10.86
C VAL A 215 -6.66 -10.40 9.63
N PHE A 216 -7.85 -9.94 9.27
CA PHE A 216 -8.08 -9.01 8.19
C PHE A 216 -8.78 -7.75 8.69
N PHE A 217 -8.19 -6.59 8.37
CA PHE A 217 -8.77 -5.28 8.58
C PHE A 217 -9.25 -4.70 7.24
N GLU A 218 -10.55 -4.59 7.08
CA GLU A 218 -11.17 -4.05 5.86
C GLU A 218 -10.98 -2.53 5.74
N ALA A 219 -11.02 -1.99 4.51
CA ALA A 219 -10.94 -0.55 4.25
C ALA A 219 -12.06 0.25 4.94
N TYR A 220 -13.28 -0.28 4.96
CA TYR A 220 -14.45 0.35 5.58
C TYR A 220 -14.68 -0.11 7.02
N ARG A 221 -13.78 0.24 7.92
CA ARG A 221 -13.84 -0.15 9.34
C ARG A 221 -14.79 0.68 10.21
N ASN A 222 -15.24 1.82 9.70
CA ASN A 222 -16.06 2.78 10.43
C ASN A 222 -17.48 2.88 9.89
N ASN A 223 -18.44 2.23 10.55
CA ASN A 223 -19.84 2.65 10.46
C ASN A 223 -20.04 3.83 11.43
N SER A 224 -20.09 5.04 10.90
CA SER A 224 -20.19 6.31 11.63
C SER A 224 -21.46 6.49 12.47
N SER A 225 -22.37 5.53 12.45
CA SER A 225 -23.66 5.59 13.14
C SER A 225 -23.75 4.79 14.44
N GLU A 226 -22.75 3.99 14.79
CA GLU A 226 -22.81 3.14 15.97
C GLU A 226 -22.14 3.80 17.17
N THR A 227 -22.87 3.81 18.30
CA THR A 227 -22.33 4.29 19.58
C THR A 227 -21.35 3.29 20.15
N THR A 228 -20.26 3.76 20.77
CA THR A 228 -19.28 2.90 21.46
C THR A 228 -19.79 2.45 22.84
N LYS A 229 -21.04 2.84 23.21
CA LYS A 229 -21.71 2.44 24.46
C LYS A 229 -22.22 1.02 24.34
N VAL A 230 -21.78 0.14 25.23
CA VAL A 230 -22.14 -1.28 25.19
C VAL A 230 -22.85 -1.71 26.47
N GLY A 231 -24.08 -2.23 26.31
CA GLY A 231 -24.83 -2.87 27.41
C GLY A 231 -24.38 -4.33 27.59
N ILE A 232 -24.06 -4.72 28.80
CA ILE A 232 -23.70 -6.11 29.16
C ILE A 232 -24.94 -6.74 29.82
N GLY A 233 -25.78 -7.42 29.01
CA GLY A 233 -26.95 -8.15 29.50
C GLY A 233 -26.60 -9.46 30.23
N GLU A 234 -27.58 -10.06 30.91
CA GLU A 234 -27.42 -11.34 31.64
C GLU A 234 -27.24 -12.55 30.72
N PHE A 235 -27.62 -12.43 29.45
CA PHE A 235 -27.38 -13.48 28.46
C PHE A 235 -25.94 -13.42 27.99
N ASN A 236 -25.09 -14.13 28.67
CA ASN A 236 -23.82 -14.22 28.06
C ASN A 236 -22.76 -15.13 28.59
N ASN A 237 -22.54 -16.13 27.86
CA ASN A 237 -21.36 -16.96 27.86
C ASN A 237 -20.14 -16.20 27.29
N GLN A 238 -18.98 -16.47 27.85
CA GLN A 238 -17.64 -16.02 27.40
C GLN A 238 -17.41 -16.33 25.90
N SER A 239 -18.16 -17.30 25.39
CA SER A 239 -18.28 -17.72 23.99
C SER A 239 -18.59 -16.60 23.00
N THR A 240 -19.34 -15.56 23.37
CA THR A 240 -19.76 -14.54 22.43
C THR A 240 -18.64 -13.59 22.00
N ILE A 241 -17.57 -13.42 22.79
CA ILE A 241 -16.44 -12.55 22.42
C ILE A 241 -15.50 -13.29 21.47
N ASN A 242 -15.20 -14.55 21.75
CA ASN A 242 -14.42 -15.37 20.84
C ASN A 242 -15.20 -15.64 19.56
N TYR A 243 -16.51 -15.86 19.65
CA TYR A 243 -17.41 -16.07 18.51
C TYR A 243 -17.51 -14.84 17.59
N GLN A 244 -17.45 -13.62 18.12
CA GLN A 244 -17.49 -12.40 17.29
C GLN A 244 -16.14 -12.10 16.63
N SER A 245 -15.01 -12.36 17.27
CA SER A 245 -13.70 -12.27 16.60
C SER A 245 -13.56 -13.34 15.51
N TRP A 246 -14.15 -14.52 15.70
CA TRP A 246 -14.23 -15.56 14.67
C TRP A 246 -15.32 -15.30 13.61
N GLN A 247 -16.44 -14.65 13.96
CA GLN A 247 -17.41 -14.17 12.98
C GLN A 247 -16.83 -13.09 12.06
N ASN A 248 -15.88 -12.30 12.50
CA ASN A 248 -15.17 -11.36 11.63
C ASN A 248 -14.30 -12.08 10.60
N LEU A 249 -13.80 -13.28 10.90
CA LEU A 249 -13.28 -14.20 9.88
C LEU A 249 -14.38 -14.72 8.94
N SER A 250 -15.63 -14.84 9.43
CA SER A 250 -16.77 -15.35 8.64
C SER A 250 -17.57 -14.26 7.94
N SER A 251 -17.48 -13.01 8.35
CA SER A 251 -18.37 -11.93 7.92
C SER A 251 -18.07 -11.30 6.57
N LEU A 252 -17.02 -11.74 5.85
CA LEU A 252 -16.87 -11.40 4.42
C LEU A 252 -18.00 -11.98 3.54
N THR A 253 -18.86 -12.83 4.09
CA THR A 253 -19.93 -13.50 3.34
C THR A 253 -21.32 -13.03 3.70
N SER A 254 -21.52 -12.14 4.66
CA SER A 254 -22.84 -11.65 5.01
C SER A 254 -22.91 -10.15 4.97
N SER A 255 -23.48 -9.63 3.90
CA SER A 255 -23.93 -8.24 3.75
C SER A 255 -25.08 -7.84 4.70
N ILE A 256 -25.33 -8.57 5.76
CA ILE A 256 -26.37 -8.29 6.74
C ILE A 256 -25.73 -8.20 8.12
N GLY A 257 -25.35 -7.01 8.43
CA GLY A 257 -25.36 -6.20 9.62
C GLY A 257 -25.02 -6.83 10.96
N ILE A 258 -24.18 -6.32 11.61
CA ILE A 258 -23.77 -5.85 12.92
C ILE A 258 -22.26 -5.81 12.88
N ASN A 259 -21.72 -4.79 12.28
CA ASN A 259 -20.28 -4.49 12.31
C ASN A 259 -19.94 -3.99 13.71
N SER A 260 -19.74 -4.92 14.64
CA SER A 260 -19.18 -4.58 15.95
C SER A 260 -17.77 -4.08 15.77
N THR A 261 -17.51 -2.82 16.03
CA THR A 261 -16.16 -2.27 16.00
C THR A 261 -15.29 -2.95 17.09
N TYR A 262 -13.98 -3.00 16.89
CA TYR A 262 -13.07 -3.51 17.94
C TYR A 262 -13.19 -2.72 19.24
N ILE A 263 -13.56 -1.43 19.18
CA ILE A 263 -13.88 -0.60 20.33
C ILE A 263 -15.05 -1.22 21.13
N MET A 264 -16.11 -1.64 20.45
CA MET A 264 -17.27 -2.28 21.11
C MET A 264 -16.89 -3.65 21.72
N LEU A 265 -16.11 -4.45 21.00
CA LEU A 265 -15.62 -5.74 21.48
C LEU A 265 -14.76 -5.58 22.72
N ALA A 266 -13.83 -4.62 22.72
CA ALA A 266 -13.03 -4.26 23.87
C ALA A 266 -13.91 -3.80 25.05
N THR A 267 -14.85 -2.90 24.78
CA THR A 267 -15.79 -2.39 25.80
C THR A 267 -16.57 -3.54 26.43
N LYS A 268 -17.03 -4.51 25.64
CA LYS A 268 -17.74 -5.68 26.13
C LYS A 268 -16.84 -6.59 26.98
N LYS A 269 -15.60 -6.88 26.50
CA LYS A 269 -14.63 -7.72 27.23
C LYS A 269 -14.28 -7.10 28.58
N PHE A 270 -13.79 -5.86 28.56
CA PHE A 270 -13.31 -5.19 29.75
C PHE A 270 -14.45 -4.74 30.68
N GLY A 271 -15.64 -4.43 30.15
CA GLY A 271 -16.83 -4.18 30.95
C GLY A 271 -17.26 -5.40 31.77
N LYS A 272 -17.17 -6.63 31.23
CA LYS A 272 -17.40 -7.86 31.99
C LYS A 272 -16.36 -8.06 33.09
N ILE A 273 -15.08 -7.80 32.81
CA ILE A 273 -14.02 -7.90 33.80
C ILE A 273 -14.27 -6.90 34.95
N MET A 274 -14.63 -5.65 34.58
CA MET A 274 -14.96 -4.60 35.53
C MET A 274 -16.16 -4.96 36.39
N ARG A 275 -17.24 -5.46 35.78
CA ARG A 275 -18.45 -5.91 36.49
C ARG A 275 -18.12 -7.00 37.52
N ASN A 276 -17.41 -8.04 37.06
CA ASN A 276 -17.03 -9.15 37.93
C ASN A 276 -16.10 -8.70 39.09
N ALA A 277 -15.30 -7.66 38.86
CA ALA A 277 -14.47 -7.06 39.93
C ALA A 277 -15.30 -6.25 40.92
N ILE A 278 -16.29 -5.46 40.42
CA ILE A 278 -17.19 -4.64 41.26
C ILE A 278 -18.05 -5.51 42.20
N GLU A 279 -18.42 -6.72 41.77
CA GLU A 279 -19.18 -7.68 42.59
C GLU A 279 -18.36 -8.28 43.73
N LYS A 280 -17.02 -8.08 43.75
CA LYS A 280 -16.09 -8.51 44.83
C LYS A 280 -15.76 -7.36 45.77
N GLU A 281 -15.24 -7.69 46.96
CA GLU A 281 -15.02 -6.72 48.04
C GLU A 281 -14.09 -5.54 47.70
N ASN A 282 -13.14 -5.67 46.74
CA ASN A 282 -12.17 -4.62 46.39
C ASN A 282 -12.55 -3.81 45.12
N GLY A 283 -13.58 -4.19 44.43
CA GLY A 283 -14.24 -3.39 43.37
C GLY A 283 -13.32 -2.87 42.28
N LEU A 284 -13.37 -1.56 42.06
CA LEU A 284 -12.63 -0.86 40.99
C LEU A 284 -11.09 -0.97 41.13
N SER A 285 -10.57 -1.15 42.36
CA SER A 285 -9.13 -1.33 42.57
C SER A 285 -8.63 -2.62 41.94
N ASP A 286 -9.38 -3.71 42.08
CA ASP A 286 -9.03 -5.00 41.48
C ASP A 286 -9.08 -4.96 39.99
N PHE A 287 -10.07 -4.24 39.41
CA PHE A 287 -10.13 -4.02 37.95
C PHE A 287 -8.91 -3.24 37.44
N ASN A 288 -8.60 -2.10 38.06
CA ASN A 288 -7.51 -1.23 37.63
C ASN A 288 -6.13 -1.92 37.73
N ASN A 289 -5.98 -2.84 38.63
CA ASN A 289 -4.76 -3.63 38.86
C ASN A 289 -4.80 -4.99 38.12
N SER A 290 -5.86 -5.32 37.42
CA SER A 290 -5.91 -6.56 36.66
C SER A 290 -4.84 -6.60 35.58
N ASP A 291 -4.16 -7.72 35.40
CA ASP A 291 -3.08 -7.88 34.42
C ASP A 291 -3.51 -7.52 33.02
N GLU A 292 -4.73 -7.87 32.64
CA GLU A 292 -5.26 -7.58 31.28
C GLU A 292 -5.48 -6.08 31.05
N TYR A 293 -6.04 -5.37 32.06
CA TYR A 293 -6.29 -3.94 31.91
C TYR A 293 -5.00 -3.12 31.97
N VAL A 294 -4.06 -3.51 32.80
CA VAL A 294 -2.72 -2.90 32.88
C VAL A 294 -1.97 -3.11 31.54
N ARG A 295 -2.06 -4.31 30.94
CA ARG A 295 -1.48 -4.58 29.63
C ARG A 295 -2.12 -3.71 28.55
N LEU A 296 -3.45 -3.54 28.56
CA LEU A 296 -4.17 -2.69 27.62
C LEU A 296 -3.70 -1.23 27.74
N LYS A 297 -3.65 -0.66 28.96
CA LYS A 297 -3.15 0.71 29.14
C LYS A 297 -1.74 0.89 28.62
N LYS A 298 -0.80 0.02 28.99
CA LYS A 298 0.57 0.05 28.48
C LYS A 298 0.65 -0.09 26.96
N TYR A 299 -0.28 -0.82 26.35
CA TYR A 299 -0.35 -0.93 24.90
C TYR A 299 -0.77 0.40 24.28
N PHE A 300 -1.78 1.07 24.81
CA PHE A 300 -2.22 2.40 24.36
C PHE A 300 -1.16 3.49 24.59
N GLU A 301 -0.40 3.43 25.69
CA GLU A 301 0.71 4.37 25.97
C GLU A 301 1.75 4.37 24.84
N LYS A 302 2.03 3.24 24.17
CA LYS A 302 2.93 3.18 23.00
C LYS A 302 2.46 4.09 21.85
N PHE A 303 1.16 4.29 21.77
CA PHE A 303 0.50 5.15 20.77
C PHE A 303 0.25 6.56 21.30
N GLN A 304 0.75 6.88 22.49
CA GLN A 304 0.55 8.15 23.20
C GLN A 304 -0.93 8.44 23.51
N TYR A 305 -1.68 7.39 23.78
CA TYR A 305 -3.04 7.50 24.32
C TYR A 305 -3.06 7.02 25.77
N ASP A 306 -3.80 7.74 26.60
CA ASP A 306 -4.27 7.22 27.90
C ASP A 306 -5.76 6.97 27.79
N ILE A 307 -6.21 5.84 28.33
CA ILE A 307 -7.60 5.39 28.23
C ILE A 307 -8.18 5.05 29.60
N ASN A 308 -9.46 5.25 29.75
CA ASN A 308 -10.21 4.85 30.93
C ASN A 308 -11.54 4.18 30.55
N LEU A 309 -11.91 3.11 31.26
CA LEU A 309 -13.20 2.46 31.10
C LEU A 309 -14.12 2.90 32.24
N LYS A 310 -15.36 3.27 31.94
CA LYS A 310 -16.38 3.64 32.91
C LYS A 310 -17.67 2.87 32.74
N CYS A 311 -18.35 2.60 33.85
CA CYS A 311 -19.74 2.21 33.88
C CYS A 311 -20.60 3.49 33.87
N ILE A 312 -21.28 3.75 32.75
CA ILE A 312 -22.10 4.96 32.57
C ILE A 312 -23.51 4.79 33.15
N SER A 313 -24.04 3.58 33.13
CA SER A 313 -25.34 3.25 33.73
C SER A 313 -25.22 1.91 34.46
N PRO A 314 -25.05 1.93 35.79
CA PRO A 314 -24.98 0.69 36.57
C PRO A 314 -26.28 -0.13 36.46
N GLU A 315 -27.45 0.51 36.43
CA GLU A 315 -28.74 -0.16 36.32
C GLU A 315 -28.92 -0.95 35.03
N ASN A 316 -28.34 -0.44 33.93
CA ASN A 316 -28.41 -1.06 32.61
C ASN A 316 -27.10 -1.77 32.21
N ASN A 317 -26.13 -1.84 33.11
CA ASN A 317 -24.80 -2.40 32.85
C ASN A 317 -24.14 -1.83 31.57
N ILE A 318 -24.21 -0.50 31.36
CA ILE A 318 -23.66 0.16 30.16
C ILE A 318 -22.25 0.67 30.47
N TYR A 319 -21.32 0.30 29.63
CA TYR A 319 -19.89 0.64 29.74
C TYR A 319 -19.42 1.39 28.50
N GLN A 320 -18.39 2.25 28.67
CA GLN A 320 -17.78 3.00 27.60
C GLN A 320 -16.33 3.32 27.91
N PHE A 321 -15.46 3.27 26.89
CA PHE A 321 -14.09 3.78 26.96
C PHE A 321 -14.04 5.28 26.72
N TYR A 322 -13.16 5.95 27.44
CA TYR A 322 -12.80 7.36 27.33
C TYR A 322 -11.33 7.47 27.01
N ILE A 323 -10.96 8.52 26.27
CA ILE A 323 -9.58 8.94 26.10
C ILE A 323 -9.30 10.04 27.11
N ILE A 324 -8.15 9.99 27.78
CA ILE A 324 -7.69 11.03 28.68
C ILE A 324 -6.72 11.94 27.93
N ARG A 325 -7.00 13.24 27.91
CA ARG A 325 -6.15 14.27 27.33
C ARG A 325 -6.20 15.53 28.20
N ASP A 326 -5.04 16.00 28.64
CA ASP A 326 -4.93 17.17 29.52
C ASP A 326 -5.84 17.07 30.77
N ASP A 327 -5.85 15.88 31.40
CA ASP A 327 -6.70 15.50 32.52
C ASP A 327 -8.22 15.54 32.25
N LEU A 328 -8.62 15.71 30.98
CA LEU A 328 -10.03 15.66 30.56
C LEU A 328 -10.34 14.30 29.94
N GLU A 329 -11.49 13.76 30.32
CA GLU A 329 -12.03 12.54 29.74
C GLU A 329 -12.92 12.88 28.53
N ILE A 330 -12.57 12.35 27.38
CA ILE A 330 -13.25 12.59 26.09
C ILE A 330 -13.89 11.28 25.66
N GLU A 331 -15.18 11.34 25.32
CA GLU A 331 -15.90 10.20 24.76
C GLU A 331 -15.31 9.85 23.37
N ILE A 332 -15.06 8.57 23.11
CA ILE A 332 -14.55 8.12 21.80
C ILE A 332 -15.52 8.48 20.66
N ASP A 333 -16.82 8.56 20.94
CA ASP A 333 -17.82 8.96 19.94
C ASP A 333 -17.69 10.43 19.48
N THR A 334 -17.02 11.28 20.26
CA THR A 334 -16.89 12.72 20.00
C THR A 334 -15.56 13.12 19.33
N ILE A 335 -14.62 12.22 19.24
CA ILE A 335 -13.33 12.47 18.57
C ILE A 335 -13.45 12.41 17.03
N SER A 336 -12.42 12.86 16.33
CA SER A 336 -12.40 12.81 14.87
C SER A 336 -12.50 11.38 14.33
N SER A 337 -13.05 11.20 13.12
CA SER A 337 -13.17 9.89 12.47
C SER A 337 -11.83 9.18 12.34
N GLY A 338 -10.78 9.91 11.95
CA GLY A 338 -9.43 9.35 11.80
C GLY A 338 -8.83 8.89 13.14
N GLU A 339 -9.05 9.64 14.20
CA GLU A 339 -8.58 9.26 15.54
C GLU A 339 -9.33 8.03 16.07
N ARG A 340 -10.63 7.96 15.83
CA ARG A 340 -11.45 6.78 16.15
C ARG A 340 -10.96 5.54 15.42
N GLU A 341 -10.57 5.68 14.15
CA GLU A 341 -10.02 4.59 13.35
C GLU A 341 -8.71 4.04 13.94
N ILE A 342 -7.80 4.91 14.35
CA ILE A 342 -6.55 4.49 15.03
C ILE A 342 -6.87 3.72 16.30
N ILE A 343 -7.79 4.22 17.10
CA ILE A 343 -8.18 3.58 18.37
C ILE A 343 -8.82 2.22 18.11
N ASN A 344 -9.69 2.13 17.12
CA ASN A 344 -10.28 0.87 16.69
C ASN A 344 -9.20 -0.13 16.25
N PHE A 345 -8.21 0.34 15.49
CA PHE A 345 -7.08 -0.47 15.04
C PHE A 345 -6.19 -0.94 16.22
N ILE A 346 -5.90 -0.06 17.18
CA ILE A 346 -5.14 -0.41 18.40
C ILE A 346 -5.88 -1.48 19.21
N PHE A 347 -7.18 -1.31 19.41
CA PHE A 347 -7.98 -2.34 20.08
C PHE A 347 -7.98 -3.66 19.30
N GLY A 348 -8.07 -3.61 17.95
CA GLY A 348 -8.01 -4.80 17.11
C GLY A 348 -6.70 -5.57 17.29
N LEU A 349 -5.57 -4.91 17.15
CA LEU A 349 -4.26 -5.52 17.37
C LEU A 349 -4.10 -6.11 18.77
N PHE A 350 -4.63 -5.41 19.78
CA PHE A 350 -4.56 -5.87 21.16
C PHE A 350 -5.46 -7.09 21.42
N LEU A 351 -6.71 -7.05 20.92
CA LEU A 351 -7.69 -8.10 21.20
C LEU A 351 -7.40 -9.41 20.50
N GLU A 352 -6.86 -9.34 19.29
CA GLU A 352 -6.53 -10.53 18.51
C GLU A 352 -5.32 -11.29 19.09
N GLU A 353 -4.53 -10.65 19.94
CA GLU A 353 -3.35 -11.27 20.61
C GLU A 353 -2.50 -12.10 19.65
N LEU A 354 -2.34 -11.60 18.42
CA LEU A 354 -1.65 -12.31 17.34
C LEU A 354 -0.21 -12.62 17.71
N LYS A 355 0.19 -13.83 17.43
CA LYS A 355 1.58 -14.28 17.47
C LYS A 355 1.80 -15.29 16.36
N ASP A 356 2.91 -15.16 15.62
CA ASP A 356 3.26 -16.07 14.53
C ASP A 356 2.15 -16.19 13.45
N GLY A 357 1.39 -15.11 13.22
CA GLY A 357 0.23 -15.09 12.34
C GLY A 357 0.35 -14.10 11.18
N ILE A 358 -0.73 -13.98 10.41
CA ILE A 358 -0.84 -13.11 9.24
C ILE A 358 -1.85 -12.00 9.53
N VAL A 359 -1.46 -10.75 9.27
CA VAL A 359 -2.33 -9.57 9.32
C VAL A 359 -2.43 -8.98 7.92
N ILE A 360 -3.63 -8.91 7.38
CA ILE A 360 -3.89 -8.19 6.13
C ILE A 360 -4.67 -6.92 6.45
N ILE A 361 -4.25 -5.80 5.86
CA ILE A 361 -4.86 -4.48 6.07
C ILE A 361 -5.13 -3.87 4.70
N ASP A 362 -6.38 -3.54 4.44
CA ASP A 362 -6.76 -2.81 3.23
C ASP A 362 -6.88 -1.32 3.55
N GLU A 363 -6.17 -0.50 2.78
CA GLU A 363 -6.15 0.96 2.87
C GLU A 363 -6.01 1.51 4.30
N PRO A 364 -4.88 1.25 4.99
CA PRO A 364 -4.68 1.69 6.37
C PRO A 364 -4.69 3.22 6.54
N GLU A 365 -4.55 3.98 5.45
CA GLU A 365 -4.55 5.44 5.41
C GLU A 365 -5.90 6.10 5.53
N LEU A 366 -6.99 5.38 5.29
CA LEU A 366 -8.33 5.97 5.29
C LEU A 366 -8.60 6.74 6.59
N HIS A 367 -8.99 7.98 6.43
CA HIS A 367 -9.26 8.94 7.51
C HIS A 367 -8.05 9.32 8.37
N LEU A 368 -6.83 8.85 8.07
CA LEU A 368 -5.62 9.18 8.82
C LEU A 368 -4.90 10.40 8.26
N HIS A 369 -4.57 11.35 9.12
CA HIS A 369 -3.65 12.44 8.77
C HIS A 369 -2.25 11.88 8.42
N PRO A 370 -1.51 12.43 7.43
CA PRO A 370 -0.19 11.91 7.00
C PRO A 370 0.81 11.64 8.12
N ASN A 371 0.84 12.46 9.16
CA ASN A 371 1.72 12.23 10.32
C ASN A 371 1.37 10.94 11.08
N TRP A 372 0.09 10.60 11.16
CA TRP A 372 -0.37 9.36 11.77
C TRP A 372 -0.05 8.15 10.90
N GLN A 373 -0.13 8.29 9.59
CA GLN A 373 0.26 7.24 8.66
C GLN A 373 1.74 6.87 8.81
N LYS A 374 2.64 7.88 8.87
CA LYS A 374 4.08 7.68 9.13
C LYS A 374 4.34 6.99 10.46
N ARG A 375 3.55 7.28 11.47
CA ARG A 375 3.66 6.68 12.79
C ARG A 375 3.14 5.24 12.78
N LEU A 376 2.03 4.98 12.08
CA LEU A 376 1.45 3.64 11.95
C LEU A 376 2.46 2.64 11.38
N ILE A 377 3.20 3.02 10.32
CA ILE A 377 4.21 2.13 9.73
C ILE A 377 5.32 1.75 10.72
N GLN A 378 5.76 2.71 11.55
CA GLN A 378 6.79 2.44 12.56
C GLN A 378 6.29 1.46 13.61
N ILE A 379 5.03 1.59 13.99
CA ILE A 379 4.37 0.70 14.95
C ILE A 379 4.21 -0.69 14.34
N LEU A 380 3.65 -0.79 13.14
CA LEU A 380 3.49 -2.06 12.43
C LEU A 380 4.83 -2.79 12.32
N LYS A 381 5.90 -2.10 11.93
CA LYS A 381 7.23 -2.68 11.86
C LYS A 381 7.74 -3.16 13.23
N SER A 382 7.49 -2.41 14.31
CA SER A 382 7.89 -2.84 15.64
C SER A 382 7.10 -4.06 16.16
N GLU A 383 5.84 -4.19 15.74
CA GLU A 383 5.01 -5.32 16.14
C GLU A 383 5.35 -6.59 15.32
N THR A 384 5.76 -6.46 14.03
CA THR A 384 6.27 -7.63 13.27
C THR A 384 7.46 -8.28 13.96
N GLU A 385 8.41 -7.46 14.47
CA GLU A 385 9.60 -7.96 15.15
C GLU A 385 9.28 -8.62 16.50
N LYS A 386 8.32 -8.08 17.28
CA LYS A 386 7.99 -8.56 18.62
C LYS A 386 7.07 -9.77 18.64
N MET A 387 6.11 -9.79 17.71
CA MET A 387 5.04 -10.78 17.66
C MET A 387 5.29 -11.84 16.58
N ASN A 388 6.35 -11.70 15.80
CA ASN A 388 6.69 -12.54 14.64
C ASN A 388 5.51 -12.66 13.64
N VAL A 389 4.74 -11.59 13.46
CA VAL A 389 3.60 -11.56 12.54
C VAL A 389 4.01 -11.07 11.16
N GLN A 390 3.45 -11.66 10.13
CA GLN A 390 3.54 -11.15 8.77
C GLN A 390 2.43 -10.15 8.53
N ILE A 391 2.79 -8.94 8.10
CA ILE A 391 1.84 -7.88 7.76
C ILE A 391 1.84 -7.65 6.25
N ILE A 392 0.68 -7.68 5.65
CA ILE A 392 0.47 -7.38 4.23
C ILE A 392 -0.56 -6.26 4.16
N PHE A 393 -0.23 -5.13 3.56
CA PHE A 393 -1.21 -4.08 3.34
C PHE A 393 -1.12 -3.43 1.96
N VAL A 394 -2.28 -3.01 1.46
CA VAL A 394 -2.43 -2.23 0.24
C VAL A 394 -2.63 -0.78 0.60
N THR A 395 -1.97 0.12 -0.11
CA THR A 395 -2.10 1.55 0.15
C THR A 395 -2.07 2.38 -1.13
N HIS A 396 -2.77 3.52 -1.08
CA HIS A 396 -2.71 4.61 -2.05
C HIS A 396 -1.98 5.84 -1.49
N SER A 397 -1.45 5.76 -0.27
CA SER A 397 -0.78 6.90 0.36
C SER A 397 0.73 6.87 0.17
N SER A 398 1.26 7.97 -0.36
CA SER A 398 2.70 8.22 -0.46
C SER A 398 3.40 8.32 0.91
N SER A 399 2.65 8.64 1.96
CA SER A 399 3.19 8.76 3.33
C SER A 399 3.78 7.46 3.89
N PHE A 400 3.40 6.32 3.33
CA PHE A 400 3.96 5.01 3.71
C PHE A 400 5.25 4.66 2.95
N ILE A 401 5.65 5.47 1.96
CA ILE A 401 6.83 5.19 1.15
C ILE A 401 8.04 5.93 1.74
N SER A 402 9.08 5.17 2.10
CA SER A 402 10.34 5.75 2.55
C SER A 402 11.51 4.82 2.21
N TYR A 403 12.70 5.40 2.11
CA TYR A 403 13.93 4.65 1.82
C TYR A 403 14.26 3.56 2.86
N ASN A 404 13.76 3.70 4.10
CA ASN A 404 13.99 2.73 5.19
C ASN A 404 13.21 1.43 5.05
N ILE A 405 12.15 1.42 4.23
CA ILE A 405 11.25 0.28 4.04
C ILE A 405 11.22 -0.20 2.58
N LEU A 406 12.19 0.19 1.78
CA LEU A 406 12.26 -0.11 0.36
C LEU A 406 12.16 -1.61 0.06
N ASN A 407 12.78 -2.45 0.89
CA ASN A 407 12.77 -3.91 0.75
C ASN A 407 11.38 -4.53 0.98
N ASN A 408 10.46 -3.76 1.54
CA ASN A 408 9.12 -4.19 1.87
C ASN A 408 8.07 -3.72 0.85
N ILE A 409 8.49 -2.96 -0.18
CA ILE A 409 7.58 -2.37 -1.17
C ILE A 409 7.44 -3.28 -2.39
N PHE A 410 6.19 -3.58 -2.73
CA PHE A 410 5.75 -4.31 -3.91
C PHE A 410 4.95 -3.36 -4.79
N ARG A 411 5.35 -3.20 -6.04
CA ARG A 411 4.60 -2.37 -6.99
C ARG A 411 3.78 -3.24 -7.93
N VAL A 412 2.48 -2.99 -7.97
CA VAL A 412 1.56 -3.59 -8.95
C VAL A 412 1.30 -2.58 -10.07
N TYR A 413 1.47 -3.02 -11.31
CA TYR A 413 1.29 -2.21 -12.52
C TYR A 413 0.65 -3.01 -13.65
N LYS A 414 0.18 -2.35 -14.69
CA LYS A 414 -0.35 -3.00 -15.89
C LYS A 414 0.72 -3.11 -16.97
N GLU A 415 0.79 -4.29 -17.60
CA GLU A 415 1.59 -4.54 -18.79
C GLU A 415 0.77 -5.38 -19.77
N ASN A 416 0.54 -4.85 -20.97
CA ASN A 416 -0.28 -5.49 -22.02
C ASN A 416 -1.70 -5.89 -21.56
N GLY A 417 -2.30 -5.13 -20.65
CA GLY A 417 -3.62 -5.39 -20.07
C GLY A 417 -3.64 -6.33 -18.88
N TYR A 418 -2.49 -6.89 -18.47
CA TYR A 418 -2.38 -7.78 -17.32
C TYR A 418 -1.70 -7.11 -16.15
N SER A 419 -2.10 -7.48 -14.94
CA SER A 419 -1.43 -7.04 -13.71
C SER A 419 -0.14 -7.80 -13.51
N LYS A 420 0.93 -7.05 -13.22
CA LYS A 420 2.24 -7.55 -12.85
C LYS A 420 2.61 -7.00 -11.48
N CYS A 421 3.34 -7.79 -10.70
CA CYS A 421 3.80 -7.39 -9.38
C CYS A 421 5.32 -7.54 -9.29
N ILE A 422 6.01 -6.47 -8.93
CA ILE A 422 7.46 -6.47 -8.74
C ILE A 422 7.80 -6.07 -7.31
N LYS A 423 8.72 -6.81 -6.70
CA LYS A 423 9.35 -6.42 -5.45
C LYS A 423 10.53 -5.53 -5.76
N ILE A 424 10.53 -4.32 -5.20
CA ILE A 424 11.52 -3.30 -5.59
C ILE A 424 12.95 -3.74 -5.24
N SER A 425 13.15 -4.47 -4.16
CA SER A 425 14.47 -5.00 -3.78
C SER A 425 15.06 -5.97 -4.79
N ASP A 426 14.23 -6.70 -5.52
CA ASP A 426 14.69 -7.77 -6.43
C ASP A 426 15.18 -7.21 -7.79
N LEU A 427 14.81 -5.97 -8.08
CA LEU A 427 15.24 -5.26 -9.29
C LEU A 427 16.67 -4.72 -9.21
N LEU A 428 17.26 -4.76 -8.03
CA LEU A 428 18.46 -4.01 -7.72
C LEU A 428 19.56 -4.93 -7.18
N ASP A 429 20.68 -5.01 -7.87
CA ASP A 429 21.91 -5.57 -7.31
C ASP A 429 22.36 -4.76 -6.08
N LYS A 430 23.17 -5.36 -5.19
CA LYS A 430 23.54 -4.73 -3.92
C LYS A 430 24.19 -3.34 -4.07
N ASP A 431 25.01 -3.16 -5.09
CA ASP A 431 25.67 -1.86 -5.38
C ASP A 431 24.67 -0.85 -5.95
N VAL A 432 23.70 -1.31 -6.74
CA VAL A 432 22.61 -0.50 -7.30
C VAL A 432 21.59 -0.12 -6.22
N GLN A 433 21.37 -0.99 -5.24
CA GLN A 433 20.45 -0.69 -4.12
C GLN A 433 20.89 0.54 -3.32
N GLU A 434 22.18 0.75 -3.08
CA GLU A 434 22.66 1.94 -2.37
C GLU A 434 22.44 3.21 -3.20
N THR A 435 22.71 3.14 -4.50
CA THR A 435 22.45 4.24 -5.43
C THR A 435 20.94 4.54 -5.51
N PHE A 436 20.12 3.51 -5.65
CA PHE A 436 18.64 3.66 -5.66
C PHE A 436 18.12 4.28 -4.36
N ARG A 437 18.63 3.87 -3.19
CA ARG A 437 18.24 4.48 -1.90
C ARG A 437 18.63 5.96 -1.84
N LYS A 438 19.79 6.33 -2.37
CA LYS A 438 20.22 7.75 -2.46
C LYS A 438 19.27 8.54 -3.38
N ASN A 439 18.95 7.99 -4.55
CA ASN A 439 18.05 8.62 -5.50
C ASN A 439 16.63 8.76 -4.92
N LEU A 440 16.14 7.72 -4.26
CA LEU A 440 14.85 7.78 -3.56
C LEU A 440 14.85 8.81 -2.43
N SER A 441 15.98 9.02 -1.75
CA SER A 441 16.09 10.06 -0.74
C SER A 441 15.94 11.47 -1.34
N VAL A 442 16.40 11.68 -2.58
CA VAL A 442 16.18 12.93 -3.31
C VAL A 442 14.68 13.10 -3.64
N ILE A 443 14.05 12.04 -4.15
CA ILE A 443 12.61 12.04 -4.46
C ILE A 443 11.78 12.34 -3.21
N ASN A 444 12.08 11.71 -2.08
CA ASN A 444 11.40 11.96 -0.80
C ASN A 444 11.65 13.40 -0.29
N ALA A 445 12.87 13.92 -0.44
CA ALA A 445 13.19 15.29 -0.05
C ALA A 445 12.43 16.33 -0.87
N THR A 446 12.03 16.00 -2.09
CA THR A 446 11.23 16.84 -2.98
C THR A 446 9.72 16.56 -2.91
N ASN A 447 9.28 15.66 -2.02
CA ASN A 447 7.89 15.20 -1.85
C ASN A 447 7.27 14.62 -3.13
N ASN A 448 8.07 13.90 -3.90
CA ASN A 448 7.66 13.30 -5.17
C ASN A 448 7.37 11.80 -5.09
N GLU A 449 7.02 11.27 -3.90
CA GLU A 449 6.66 9.86 -3.70
C GLU A 449 5.41 9.45 -4.51
N LYS A 450 4.64 10.40 -5.02
CA LYS A 450 3.50 10.16 -5.91
C LYS A 450 3.87 9.36 -7.16
N ILE A 451 5.13 9.33 -7.57
CA ILE A 451 5.61 8.52 -8.69
C ILE A 451 5.29 7.02 -8.54
N PHE A 452 5.23 6.49 -7.32
CA PHE A 452 4.94 5.07 -7.10
C PHE A 452 3.51 4.67 -7.51
N PHE A 453 2.63 5.66 -7.64
CA PHE A 453 1.22 5.48 -8.01
C PHE A 453 0.94 5.88 -9.46
N SER A 454 1.93 6.39 -10.18
CA SER A 454 1.78 6.88 -11.55
C SER A 454 2.02 5.76 -12.57
N ASN A 455 1.35 5.85 -13.72
CA ASN A 455 1.60 5.01 -14.89
C ASN A 455 2.55 5.71 -15.88
N TYR A 456 2.51 7.04 -15.88
CA TYR A 456 3.32 7.90 -16.74
C TYR A 456 3.73 9.16 -15.98
N VAL A 457 4.98 9.56 -16.12
CA VAL A 457 5.54 10.73 -15.45
C VAL A 457 6.14 11.68 -16.47
N VAL A 458 5.76 12.95 -16.39
CA VAL A 458 6.39 14.04 -17.14
C VAL A 458 7.34 14.77 -16.22
N LEU A 459 8.64 14.55 -16.40
CA LEU A 459 9.68 15.23 -15.66
C LEU A 459 9.90 16.63 -16.24
N VAL A 460 9.98 17.64 -15.39
CA VAL A 460 10.27 19.01 -15.76
C VAL A 460 11.34 19.59 -14.82
N GLU A 461 12.06 20.65 -15.24
CA GLU A 461 13.19 21.13 -14.46
C GLU A 461 12.80 21.82 -13.15
N GLY A 462 11.75 22.62 -13.18
CA GLY A 462 11.34 23.46 -12.06
C GLY A 462 9.84 23.45 -11.77
N ILE A 463 9.48 23.98 -10.61
CA ILE A 463 8.08 24.09 -10.18
C ILE A 463 7.24 24.99 -11.11
N THR A 464 7.87 26.00 -11.71
CA THR A 464 7.21 26.90 -12.67
C THR A 464 6.77 26.13 -13.91
N ASP A 465 7.64 25.24 -14.38
CA ASP A 465 7.40 24.37 -15.53
C ASP A 465 6.30 23.37 -15.23
N GLU A 466 6.36 22.72 -14.07
CA GLU A 466 5.35 21.77 -13.59
C GLU A 466 3.95 22.39 -13.68
N ILE A 467 3.76 23.52 -13.02
CA ILE A 467 2.47 24.22 -12.96
C ILE A 467 2.00 24.71 -14.35
N LEU A 468 2.92 25.20 -15.19
CA LEU A 468 2.57 25.67 -16.53
C LEU A 468 2.17 24.51 -17.44
N PHE A 469 2.95 23.43 -17.49
CA PHE A 469 2.67 22.28 -18.34
C PHE A 469 1.43 21.51 -17.91
N GLU A 470 1.15 21.39 -16.62
CA GLU A 470 -0.14 20.90 -16.13
C GLU A 470 -1.30 21.73 -16.69
N LYS A 471 -1.19 23.06 -16.62
CA LYS A 471 -2.24 23.95 -17.16
C LYS A 471 -2.41 23.85 -18.67
N ILE A 472 -1.34 23.72 -19.44
CA ILE A 472 -1.41 23.53 -20.89
C ILE A 472 -2.07 22.18 -21.20
N TYR A 473 -1.71 21.11 -20.47
CA TYR A 473 -2.32 19.80 -20.64
C TYR A 473 -3.83 19.83 -20.38
N GLU A 474 -4.25 20.43 -19.28
CA GLU A 474 -5.67 20.59 -18.96
C GLU A 474 -6.44 21.35 -20.03
N TYR A 475 -5.84 22.37 -20.62
CA TYR A 475 -6.48 23.19 -21.63
C TYR A 475 -6.56 22.50 -23.00
N GLU A 476 -5.50 21.83 -23.46
CA GLU A 476 -5.41 21.24 -24.78
C GLU A 476 -6.00 19.83 -24.87
N ILE A 477 -5.88 19.04 -23.79
CA ILE A 477 -6.22 17.60 -23.79
C ILE A 477 -7.40 17.30 -22.87
N GLY A 478 -7.44 17.92 -21.70
CA GLY A 478 -8.48 17.72 -20.70
C GLY A 478 -7.92 17.45 -19.32
N THR A 479 -8.79 17.04 -18.39
CA THR A 479 -8.38 16.76 -17.00
C THR A 479 -7.28 15.71 -16.92
N ILE A 480 -6.26 15.97 -16.11
CA ILE A 480 -5.22 15.00 -15.80
C ILE A 480 -5.87 13.87 -14.96
N ASP A 481 -5.72 12.65 -15.41
CA ASP A 481 -6.20 11.50 -14.65
C ASP A 481 -5.16 11.01 -13.62
N ASP A 482 -5.58 10.12 -12.73
CA ASP A 482 -4.75 9.63 -11.61
C ASP A 482 -3.49 8.84 -12.06
N GLY A 483 -3.35 8.55 -13.35
CA GLY A 483 -2.21 7.79 -13.89
C GLY A 483 -1.09 8.64 -14.44
N LEU A 484 -1.32 9.94 -14.70
CA LEU A 484 -0.36 10.88 -15.26
C LEU A 484 0.06 11.91 -14.22
N GLU A 485 1.37 12.10 -14.04
CA GLU A 485 1.91 13.08 -13.11
C GLU A 485 2.96 13.95 -13.78
N PHE A 486 2.88 15.26 -13.54
CA PHE A 486 3.95 16.21 -13.83
C PHE A 486 4.80 16.38 -12.57
N ILE A 487 6.13 16.32 -12.71
CA ILE A 487 7.05 16.29 -11.57
C ILE A 487 8.25 17.19 -11.83
N SER A 488 8.44 18.17 -10.97
CA SER A 488 9.64 18.99 -10.94
C SER A 488 10.81 18.21 -10.31
N ILE A 489 11.91 18.07 -11.07
CA ILE A 489 13.12 17.41 -10.59
C ILE A 489 14.04 18.33 -9.79
N SER A 490 13.67 19.60 -9.60
CA SER A 490 14.47 20.61 -8.89
C SER A 490 15.85 20.86 -9.51
N GLY A 491 15.89 20.87 -10.85
CA GLY A 491 17.08 21.15 -11.65
C GLY A 491 17.62 19.94 -12.42
N LYS A 492 18.14 20.18 -13.63
CA LYS A 492 18.57 19.18 -14.60
C LYS A 492 19.55 18.10 -14.08
N TYR A 493 20.37 18.42 -13.08
CA TYR A 493 21.33 17.48 -12.49
C TYR A 493 20.70 16.33 -11.70
N ASN A 494 19.41 16.43 -11.37
CA ASN A 494 18.65 15.36 -10.72
C ASN A 494 18.00 14.40 -11.72
N LEU A 495 18.05 14.70 -13.02
CA LEU A 495 17.37 13.90 -14.04
C LEU A 495 17.72 12.41 -13.96
N GLU A 496 19.01 12.10 -13.87
CA GLU A 496 19.50 10.71 -13.78
C GLU A 496 18.98 10.01 -12.51
N ASN A 497 18.86 10.74 -11.40
CA ASN A 497 18.32 10.19 -10.16
C ASN A 497 16.85 9.77 -10.33
N PHE A 498 16.04 10.59 -11.00
CA PHE A 498 14.63 10.30 -11.24
C PHE A 498 14.45 9.21 -12.29
N THR A 499 15.12 9.30 -13.45
CA THR A 499 14.98 8.32 -14.54
C THR A 499 15.41 6.92 -14.10
N SER A 500 16.51 6.78 -13.33
CA SER A 500 16.92 5.49 -12.80
C SER A 500 15.89 4.84 -11.89
N VAL A 501 15.18 5.63 -11.09
CA VAL A 501 14.10 5.13 -10.23
C VAL A 501 12.87 4.76 -11.07
N LEU A 502 12.49 5.59 -12.05
CA LEU A 502 11.35 5.32 -12.93
C LEU A 502 11.58 4.06 -13.78
N ASP A 503 12.79 3.88 -14.31
CA ASP A 503 13.17 2.68 -15.07
C ASP A 503 13.09 1.42 -14.20
N ALA A 504 13.60 1.47 -12.97
CA ALA A 504 13.51 0.37 -12.03
C ALA A 504 12.06 0.05 -11.67
N LEU A 505 11.22 1.06 -11.50
CA LEU A 505 9.79 0.89 -11.22
C LEU A 505 8.96 0.52 -12.45
N LYS A 506 9.55 0.42 -13.65
CA LYS A 506 8.84 0.19 -14.91
C LYS A 506 7.79 1.27 -15.20
N ILE A 507 8.06 2.52 -14.80
CA ILE A 507 7.22 3.68 -15.06
C ILE A 507 7.70 4.35 -16.34
N LYS A 508 6.80 4.61 -17.24
CA LYS A 508 7.10 5.35 -18.47
C LYS A 508 7.20 6.84 -18.14
N TYR A 509 8.08 7.52 -18.84
CA TYR A 509 8.26 8.95 -18.61
C TYR A 509 8.60 9.72 -19.87
N ALA A 510 8.36 11.01 -19.82
CA ALA A 510 8.88 12.02 -20.73
C ALA A 510 9.67 13.05 -19.92
N PHE A 511 10.57 13.74 -20.56
CA PHE A 511 11.29 14.87 -19.97
C PHE A 511 11.13 16.11 -20.82
N ILE A 512 10.81 17.25 -20.19
CA ILE A 512 10.80 18.57 -20.82
C ILE A 512 11.89 19.40 -20.15
N GLY A 513 12.91 19.75 -20.89
CA GLY A 513 14.06 20.50 -20.38
C GLY A 513 14.33 21.78 -21.16
N ASP A 514 14.98 22.71 -20.50
CA ASP A 514 15.43 23.98 -21.07
C ASP A 514 16.50 23.76 -22.15
N TYR A 515 16.68 24.77 -23.01
CA TYR A 515 17.67 24.74 -24.08
C TYR A 515 19.11 24.51 -23.58
N ASP A 516 19.42 24.91 -22.36
CA ASP A 516 20.73 24.77 -21.77
C ASP A 516 21.15 23.31 -21.47
N ASN A 517 20.22 22.36 -21.59
CA ASN A 517 20.52 20.93 -21.57
C ASN A 517 21.42 20.51 -22.75
N LEU A 518 21.40 21.23 -23.84
CA LEU A 518 22.24 20.96 -25.00
C LEU A 518 23.73 21.23 -24.73
N TYR A 519 24.03 22.06 -23.73
CA TYR A 519 25.42 22.45 -23.42
C TYR A 519 26.29 21.34 -22.87
N ASP A 520 25.66 20.36 -22.26
CA ASP A 520 26.34 19.24 -21.61
C ASP A 520 26.38 17.98 -22.49
N VAL A 521 25.90 18.10 -23.75
CA VAL A 521 25.83 17.00 -24.70
C VAL A 521 27.17 16.81 -25.43
N ASP A 522 27.75 15.62 -25.33
CA ASP A 522 29.04 15.31 -25.96
C ASP A 522 29.03 15.49 -27.49
N GLU A 523 27.94 15.13 -28.16
CA GLU A 523 27.78 15.27 -29.63
C GLU A 523 27.77 16.73 -30.11
N LEU A 524 27.43 17.68 -29.21
CA LEU A 524 27.34 19.11 -29.48
C LEU A 524 28.39 19.95 -28.75
N LYS A 525 29.29 19.30 -28.04
CA LYS A 525 30.27 19.94 -27.15
C LYS A 525 31.18 20.92 -27.90
N ASP A 526 31.54 20.65 -29.15
CA ASP A 526 32.32 21.54 -30.01
C ASP A 526 31.60 22.84 -30.35
N LEU A 527 30.28 22.83 -30.42
CA LEU A 527 29.45 24.02 -30.68
C LEU A 527 29.40 24.94 -29.46
N PHE A 528 29.40 24.34 -28.29
CA PHE A 528 29.21 25.05 -27.03
C PHE A 528 30.52 25.27 -26.25
N ASP A 529 31.65 24.80 -26.73
CA ASP A 529 32.94 25.05 -26.13
C ASP A 529 33.49 26.44 -26.52
N ILE A 530 34.00 27.15 -25.51
CA ILE A 530 34.61 28.47 -25.74
C ILE A 530 36.01 28.31 -26.31
N ASN A 531 36.19 28.75 -27.56
CA ASN A 531 37.46 28.62 -28.29
C ASN A 531 38.20 29.94 -28.52
N THR A 532 38.41 30.74 -27.46
CA THR A 532 39.12 32.02 -27.55
C THR A 532 40.55 31.90 -27.00
N LYS A 533 41.54 32.17 -27.83
CA LYS A 533 43.00 32.05 -27.49
C LYS A 533 43.45 33.02 -26.37
N SER A 534 42.81 34.16 -26.22
CA SER A 534 43.17 35.18 -25.21
C SER A 534 42.69 34.85 -23.81
N GLN A 535 41.52 34.28 -23.68
CA GLN A 535 40.84 34.03 -22.39
C GLN A 535 41.31 32.77 -21.69
N LYS A 536 41.91 31.80 -22.45
CA LYS A 536 42.50 30.58 -21.87
C LYS A 536 43.65 30.85 -20.91
N LYS A 537 44.39 31.91 -21.13
CA LYS A 537 45.56 32.30 -20.32
C LYS A 537 45.13 32.78 -18.95
N ASP A 538 44.01 33.51 -18.87
CA ASP A 538 43.52 34.13 -17.66
C ASP A 538 42.85 33.10 -16.71
N LEU A 539 42.35 31.99 -17.26
CA LEU A 539 41.79 30.88 -16.46
C LEU A 539 42.86 29.88 -15.95
N GLY A 540 44.16 30.17 -16.18
CA GLY A 540 45.29 29.32 -15.72
C GLY A 540 45.37 27.95 -16.37
N ARG A 541 44.69 27.71 -17.49
CA ARG A 541 44.63 26.42 -18.20
C ARG A 541 45.56 26.42 -19.44
N LYS A 542 45.94 25.19 -19.87
CA LYS A 542 46.86 25.04 -21.01
C LYS A 542 46.28 25.58 -22.33
N LYS A 543 47.08 26.24 -23.13
CA LYS A 543 46.72 26.68 -24.49
C LYS A 543 46.11 25.50 -25.28
N ASN A 544 44.99 25.74 -25.94
CA ASN A 544 44.30 24.81 -26.80
C ASN A 544 43.29 23.81 -26.14
N GLN A 545 42.88 24.01 -24.89
CA GLN A 545 41.76 23.30 -24.34
C GLN A 545 40.43 24.06 -24.57
N SER A 546 39.40 23.35 -25.02
CA SER A 546 38.03 23.85 -25.01
C SER A 546 37.45 23.72 -23.61
N TYR A 547 36.47 24.58 -23.27
CA TYR A 547 35.80 24.61 -21.96
C TYR A 547 34.33 24.33 -22.15
N ALA A 548 33.87 23.20 -21.63
CA ALA A 548 32.46 22.94 -21.49
C ALA A 548 31.81 23.87 -20.46
N CYS A 549 30.54 24.12 -20.58
CA CYS A 549 29.77 24.95 -19.67
C CYS A 549 29.88 24.48 -18.21
N LEU A 550 29.87 23.18 -17.98
CA LEU A 550 30.09 22.55 -16.67
C LEU A 550 31.45 22.90 -16.05
N ASP A 551 32.51 23.00 -16.86
CA ASP A 551 33.84 23.38 -16.38
C ASP A 551 33.88 24.83 -15.90
N LEU A 552 33.14 25.73 -16.56
CA LEU A 552 33.00 27.10 -16.13
C LEU A 552 32.19 27.22 -14.83
N ILE A 553 31.10 26.51 -14.72
CA ILE A 553 30.25 26.45 -13.52
C ILE A 553 31.05 25.91 -12.33
N LYS A 554 31.80 24.81 -12.51
CA LYS A 554 32.69 24.27 -11.48
C LYS A 554 33.74 25.28 -11.04
N SER A 555 34.41 25.95 -12.01
CA SER A 555 35.40 26.98 -11.73
C SER A 555 34.81 28.17 -10.97
N ILE A 556 33.60 28.59 -11.32
CA ILE A 556 32.87 29.65 -10.61
C ILE A 556 32.56 29.21 -9.18
N SER A 557 32.08 27.98 -8.99
CA SER A 557 31.75 27.45 -7.67
C SER A 557 32.96 27.31 -6.77
N GLU A 558 34.09 26.85 -7.30
CA GLU A 558 35.37 26.73 -6.58
C GLU A 558 35.91 28.15 -6.17
N LEU A 559 35.77 29.13 -7.04
CA LEU A 559 36.16 30.52 -6.75
C LEU A 559 35.28 31.16 -5.69
N LEU A 560 33.98 30.85 -5.67
CA LEU A 560 33.04 31.30 -4.64
C LEU A 560 33.34 30.67 -3.27
N ALA A 561 33.72 29.42 -3.24
CA ALA A 561 34.03 28.68 -2.01
C ALA A 561 35.34 29.22 -1.34
N ASN A 562 36.27 29.77 -2.12
CA ASN A 562 37.60 30.21 -1.66
C ASN A 562 37.72 31.71 -1.30
N ASN A 563 36.79 32.35 -0.76
CA ASN A 563 36.66 33.69 -0.10
C ASN A 563 37.88 34.66 -0.17
N ASN A 564 38.61 34.73 -1.26
CA ASN A 564 39.79 35.60 -1.43
C ASN A 564 39.49 36.75 -2.40
N SER A 565 39.81 37.98 -2.02
CA SER A 565 39.52 39.20 -2.81
C SER A 565 40.12 39.20 -4.24
N LYS A 566 41.20 38.43 -4.50
CA LYS A 566 41.74 38.20 -5.84
C LYS A 566 40.84 37.33 -6.72
N ASN A 567 39.86 36.67 -6.17
CA ASN A 567 38.98 35.78 -6.92
C ASN A 567 37.83 36.53 -7.61
N PHE A 568 37.52 37.77 -7.23
CA PHE A 568 36.42 38.51 -7.82
C PHE A 568 36.62 38.82 -9.32
N ASP A 569 37.84 39.16 -9.73
CA ASP A 569 38.13 39.42 -11.14
C ASP A 569 38.04 38.12 -11.98
N ASN A 570 38.55 37.01 -11.45
CA ASN A 570 38.43 35.69 -12.11
C ASN A 570 36.99 35.24 -12.17
N LEU A 571 36.19 35.49 -11.11
CA LEU A 571 34.78 35.18 -11.07
C LEU A 571 34.02 35.99 -12.13
N ARG A 572 34.31 37.28 -12.23
CA ARG A 572 33.70 38.16 -13.22
C ARG A 572 34.05 37.78 -14.64
N GLN A 573 35.29 37.35 -14.88
CA GLN A 573 35.72 36.86 -16.18
C GLN A 573 35.01 35.55 -16.54
N ASN A 574 34.91 34.60 -15.61
CA ASN A 574 34.22 33.34 -15.86
C ASN A 574 32.71 33.54 -16.13
N PHE A 575 32.09 34.48 -15.42
CA PHE A 575 30.70 34.89 -15.70
C PHE A 575 30.57 35.57 -17.07
N SER A 576 31.53 36.42 -17.46
CA SER A 576 31.53 37.03 -18.77
C SER A 576 31.64 35.97 -19.87
N LEU A 577 32.53 35.00 -19.70
CA LEU A 577 32.70 33.89 -20.64
C LEU A 577 31.44 33.02 -20.74
N TYR A 578 30.80 32.75 -19.62
CA TYR A 578 29.53 32.03 -19.59
C TYR A 578 28.44 32.80 -20.34
N ASN A 579 28.33 34.09 -20.09
CA ASN A 579 27.35 34.95 -20.77
C ASN A 579 27.66 35.12 -22.26
N GLU A 580 28.94 35.23 -22.65
CA GLU A 580 29.33 35.26 -24.08
C GLU A 580 28.97 33.97 -24.82
N LYS A 581 29.13 32.85 -24.14
CA LYS A 581 28.70 31.58 -24.68
C LYS A 581 27.21 31.54 -24.92
N PHE A 582 26.43 31.92 -23.91
CA PHE A 582 24.97 31.98 -23.98
C PHE A 582 24.44 32.93 -25.07
N LEU A 583 25.08 34.10 -25.23
CA LEU A 583 24.72 35.05 -26.29
C LEU A 583 25.12 34.58 -27.71
N LYS A 584 26.26 33.87 -27.85
CA LYS A 584 26.70 33.34 -29.13
C LYS A 584 25.73 32.24 -29.68
N GLU A 585 25.13 31.50 -28.79
CA GLU A 585 24.26 30.38 -29.16
C GLU A 585 22.92 30.82 -29.74
N LYS A 586 22.41 31.97 -29.35
CA LYS A 586 21.13 32.50 -29.88
C LYS A 586 21.29 33.23 -31.22
N ASP A 587 22.33 34.02 -31.39
CA ASP A 587 22.41 35.03 -32.45
C ASP A 587 23.47 34.76 -33.52
N ASN A 588 24.41 33.85 -33.34
CA ASN A 588 25.59 33.71 -34.21
C ASN A 588 25.94 32.27 -34.68
N LEU A 589 25.01 31.32 -34.60
CA LEU A 589 25.22 29.97 -35.11
C LEU A 589 25.07 29.99 -36.65
N SER A 590 25.99 29.30 -37.33
CA SER A 590 25.85 29.05 -38.80
C SER A 590 24.63 28.15 -39.07
N GLU A 591 24.12 28.14 -40.28
CA GLU A 591 22.99 27.29 -40.66
C GLU A 591 23.31 25.80 -40.48
N GLU A 592 24.57 25.36 -40.68
CA GLU A 592 25.02 24.00 -40.47
C GLU A 592 24.99 23.63 -38.94
N GLU A 593 25.41 24.56 -38.10
CA GLU A 593 25.36 24.37 -36.62
C GLU A 593 23.92 24.29 -36.10
N LYS A 594 23.03 25.16 -36.64
CA LYS A 594 21.59 25.10 -36.35
C LYS A 594 20.98 23.78 -36.81
N ASP A 595 21.33 23.29 -37.98
CA ASP A 595 20.83 22.00 -38.49
C ASP A 595 21.28 20.81 -37.61
N ARG A 596 22.53 20.83 -37.12
CA ARG A 596 23.02 19.81 -36.19
C ARG A 596 22.23 19.80 -34.87
N ILE A 597 21.97 20.98 -34.32
CA ILE A 597 21.14 21.12 -33.09
C ILE A 597 19.73 20.62 -33.37
N HIS A 598 19.15 21.02 -34.50
CA HIS A 598 17.79 20.61 -34.86
C HIS A 598 17.67 19.09 -34.99
N LYS A 599 18.60 18.45 -35.69
CA LYS A 599 18.64 16.99 -35.83
C LYS A 599 18.79 16.29 -34.49
N TYR A 600 19.59 16.84 -33.58
CA TYR A 600 19.74 16.30 -32.23
C TYR A 600 18.44 16.41 -31.44
N ILE A 601 17.77 17.56 -31.46
CA ILE A 601 16.49 17.77 -30.78
C ILE A 601 15.43 16.82 -31.37
N GLU A 602 15.35 16.66 -32.70
CA GLU A 602 14.41 15.74 -33.33
C GLU A 602 14.68 14.27 -32.91
N LYS A 603 15.95 13.85 -32.86
CA LYS A 603 16.33 12.53 -32.34
C LYS A 603 15.84 12.36 -30.90
N LYS A 604 16.05 13.35 -30.03
CA LYS A 604 15.60 13.31 -28.63
C LYS A 604 14.09 13.32 -28.48
N TYR A 605 13.36 13.98 -29.35
CA TYR A 605 11.89 13.95 -29.39
C TYR A 605 11.34 12.54 -29.64
N LEU A 606 12.05 11.70 -30.37
CA LEU A 606 11.69 10.29 -30.57
C LEU A 606 11.93 9.43 -29.32
N GLU A 607 12.79 9.91 -28.43
CA GLU A 607 13.12 9.27 -27.14
C GLU A 607 12.25 9.82 -25.97
N ASN A 608 11.23 10.63 -26.25
CA ASN A 608 10.39 11.35 -25.29
C ASN A 608 11.16 12.37 -24.42
N PHE A 609 12.28 12.88 -24.95
CA PHE A 609 13.04 13.97 -24.37
C PHE A 609 12.83 15.24 -25.18
N TYR A 610 12.05 16.15 -24.63
CA TYR A 610 11.63 17.39 -25.27
C TYR A 610 12.49 18.55 -24.78
N ILE A 611 13.26 19.18 -25.66
CA ILE A 611 14.12 20.31 -25.35
C ILE A 611 13.50 21.57 -25.92
N LEU A 612 13.28 22.58 -25.07
CA LEU A 612 12.67 23.86 -25.43
C LEU A 612 13.57 24.66 -26.37
N LYS A 613 13.13 24.89 -27.61
CA LYS A 613 13.93 25.53 -28.68
C LYS A 613 14.20 27.01 -28.46
N ARG A 614 13.36 27.69 -27.66
CA ARG A 614 13.45 29.13 -27.42
C ARG A 614 14.26 29.54 -26.18
N GLY A 615 14.73 28.57 -25.40
CA GLY A 615 15.51 28.80 -24.20
C GLY A 615 14.85 28.25 -22.95
N GLU A 616 14.77 29.03 -21.90
CA GLU A 616 14.07 28.73 -20.66
C GLU A 616 12.57 29.07 -20.79
N ILE A 617 11.73 28.55 -19.88
CA ILE A 617 10.28 28.80 -19.89
C ILE A 617 9.96 30.31 -19.80
N GLU A 618 10.80 31.11 -19.13
CA GLU A 618 10.70 32.57 -19.03
C GLU A 618 10.68 33.26 -20.39
N ASN A 619 11.32 32.66 -21.41
CA ASN A 619 11.35 33.20 -22.76
C ASN A 619 9.99 33.04 -23.46
N TYR A 620 9.25 31.97 -23.16
CA TYR A 620 7.91 31.73 -23.64
C TYR A 620 6.88 32.66 -22.95
N LEU A 621 7.17 33.02 -21.70
CA LEU A 621 6.33 33.92 -20.89
C LEU A 621 6.58 35.41 -21.18
N ASN A 622 7.59 35.77 -22.00
CA ASN A 622 8.02 37.13 -22.29
C ASN A 622 8.39 37.98 -21.06
N VAL A 623 8.97 37.33 -20.02
CA VAL A 623 9.35 38.04 -18.75
C VAL A 623 10.84 38.40 -18.66
N GLY A 624 11.61 38.15 -19.73
CA GLY A 624 13.05 38.43 -19.80
C GLY A 624 13.91 37.35 -19.17
N ASN A 625 15.13 37.20 -19.67
CA ASN A 625 16.06 36.14 -19.27
C ASN A 625 16.43 36.22 -17.79
N ASN A 626 16.52 35.05 -17.15
CA ASN A 626 16.96 34.86 -15.76
C ASN A 626 16.08 35.46 -14.68
N ASN A 627 14.80 35.75 -14.90
CA ASN A 627 13.91 36.27 -13.89
C ASN A 627 12.89 35.23 -13.42
N LYS A 628 13.38 34.14 -12.81
CA LYS A 628 12.54 33.04 -12.31
C LYS A 628 11.39 33.50 -11.40
N SER A 629 11.62 34.56 -10.58
CA SER A 629 10.55 35.10 -9.72
C SER A 629 9.42 35.76 -10.52
N LEU A 630 9.73 36.43 -11.63
CA LEU A 630 8.71 37.01 -12.51
C LEU A 630 8.05 35.92 -13.34
N GLY A 631 8.79 34.92 -13.79
CA GLY A 631 8.25 33.73 -14.49
C GLY A 631 7.19 33.05 -13.64
N PHE A 632 7.51 32.72 -12.40
CA PHE A 632 6.56 32.11 -11.47
C PHE A 632 5.31 32.98 -11.25
N LYS A 633 5.47 34.28 -10.99
CA LYS A 633 4.33 35.21 -10.85
C LYS A 633 3.46 35.26 -12.11
N LYS A 634 4.06 35.23 -13.29
CA LYS A 634 3.33 35.24 -14.56
C LYS A 634 2.54 33.94 -14.73
N VAL A 635 3.11 32.78 -14.43
CA VAL A 635 2.40 31.47 -14.49
C VAL A 635 1.22 31.48 -13.52
N ILE A 636 1.39 31.94 -12.29
CA ILE A 636 0.28 32.04 -11.33
C ILE A 636 -0.82 32.99 -11.84
N SER A 637 -0.44 34.09 -12.53
CA SER A 637 -1.43 35.00 -13.16
C SER A 637 -2.19 34.31 -14.28
N LEU A 638 -1.49 33.53 -15.13
CA LEU A 638 -2.11 32.79 -16.24
C LEU A 638 -3.13 31.74 -15.76
N ILE A 639 -2.83 31.06 -14.62
CA ILE A 639 -3.75 30.08 -14.03
C ILE A 639 -5.02 30.73 -13.50
N ASN A 640 -4.90 31.91 -12.88
CA ASN A 640 -6.00 32.61 -12.22
C ASN A 640 -6.79 33.54 -13.14
N ASN A 641 -6.34 33.80 -14.38
CA ASN A 641 -6.94 34.78 -15.26
C ASN A 641 -7.08 34.25 -16.70
N ASP A 642 -8.27 33.79 -17.04
CA ASP A 642 -8.59 33.26 -18.36
C ASP A 642 -8.31 34.23 -19.54
N LYS A 643 -8.39 35.52 -19.31
CA LYS A 643 -8.07 36.50 -20.36
C LYS A 643 -6.58 36.56 -20.65
N GLU A 644 -5.75 36.52 -19.61
CA GLU A 644 -4.31 36.49 -19.78
C GLU A 644 -3.86 35.16 -20.39
N TYR A 645 -4.50 34.04 -20.01
CA TYR A 645 -4.22 32.75 -20.61
C TYR A 645 -4.57 32.74 -22.10
N LYS A 646 -5.71 33.30 -22.51
CA LYS A 646 -6.07 33.47 -23.93
C LYS A 646 -5.07 34.31 -24.72
N GLN A 647 -4.49 35.33 -24.12
CA GLN A 647 -3.41 36.11 -24.75
C GLN A 647 -2.11 35.31 -24.86
N PHE A 648 -1.83 34.46 -23.89
CA PHE A 648 -0.65 33.59 -23.91
C PHE A 648 -0.72 32.56 -25.03
N ILE A 649 -1.86 31.94 -25.27
CA ILE A 649 -2.03 30.93 -26.35
C ILE A 649 -1.88 31.57 -27.76
N GLU A 650 -2.04 32.89 -27.92
CA GLU A 650 -1.82 33.59 -29.18
C GLU A 650 -0.33 33.91 -29.42
N THR A 651 0.56 33.62 -28.49
CA THR A 651 1.99 33.86 -28.62
C THR A 651 2.65 32.84 -29.54
N ILE A 652 3.66 33.26 -30.31
CA ILE A 652 4.38 32.40 -31.26
C ILE A 652 5.06 31.21 -30.55
N GLY A 653 5.39 31.32 -29.26
CA GLY A 653 6.01 30.25 -28.46
C GLY A 653 5.05 29.16 -28.03
N TYR A 654 3.77 29.47 -27.93
CA TYR A 654 2.77 28.53 -27.41
C TYR A 654 2.59 27.29 -28.27
N GLU A 655 2.65 27.42 -29.61
CA GLU A 655 2.49 26.28 -30.51
C GLU A 655 3.51 25.17 -30.26
N GLU A 656 4.75 25.50 -29.89
CA GLU A 656 5.77 24.50 -29.55
C GLU A 656 5.39 23.75 -28.27
N LEU A 657 4.95 24.48 -27.23
CA LEU A 657 4.52 23.89 -25.96
C LEU A 657 3.31 22.98 -26.15
N LYS A 658 2.35 23.42 -26.97
CA LYS A 658 1.17 22.65 -27.37
C LYS A 658 1.53 21.37 -28.13
N GLU A 659 2.48 21.43 -29.06
CA GLU A 659 2.95 20.27 -29.83
C GLU A 659 3.57 19.23 -28.89
N ILE A 660 4.41 19.65 -27.93
CA ILE A 660 5.02 18.78 -26.94
C ILE A 660 3.93 18.09 -26.08
N ILE A 661 2.99 18.86 -25.56
CA ILE A 661 1.93 18.34 -24.70
C ILE A 661 1.01 17.37 -25.46
N ASN A 662 0.67 17.67 -26.71
CA ASN A 662 -0.14 16.77 -27.55
C ASN A 662 0.59 15.44 -27.82
N LYS A 663 1.90 15.46 -28.05
CA LYS A 663 2.69 14.24 -28.19
C LYS A 663 2.68 13.40 -26.92
N ILE A 664 2.91 14.05 -25.77
CA ILE A 664 2.87 13.37 -24.46
C ILE A 664 1.49 12.77 -24.22
N GLY A 665 0.41 13.53 -24.48
CA GLY A 665 -0.95 13.05 -24.31
C GLY A 665 -1.32 11.89 -25.22
N ASN A 666 -0.84 11.90 -26.46
CA ASN A 666 -1.03 10.79 -27.40
C ASN A 666 -0.26 9.54 -26.95
N ASP A 667 1.03 9.68 -26.57
CA ASP A 667 1.83 8.56 -26.04
C ASP A 667 1.21 7.95 -24.77
N TYR A 668 0.63 8.79 -23.92
CA TYR A 668 -0.10 8.34 -22.74
C TYR A 668 -1.39 7.58 -23.10
N LYS A 669 -2.24 8.12 -24.00
CA LYS A 669 -3.52 7.52 -24.42
C LYS A 669 -3.36 6.22 -25.20
N GLU A 670 -2.43 6.17 -26.18
CA GLU A 670 -2.15 4.94 -26.95
C GLU A 670 -1.79 3.76 -26.02
N ARG A 671 -1.25 4.04 -24.85
CA ARG A 671 -0.89 3.03 -23.85
C ARG A 671 -2.05 2.70 -22.91
N GLY A 672 -2.96 3.63 -22.65
CA GLY A 672 -4.20 3.37 -21.93
C GLY A 672 -5.09 2.38 -22.69
N GLU A 673 -5.26 2.55 -23.98
CA GLU A 673 -6.05 1.65 -24.84
C GLU A 673 -5.47 0.23 -24.94
N VAL A 674 -4.17 0.06 -24.76
CA VAL A 674 -3.51 -1.27 -24.71
C VAL A 674 -3.72 -1.94 -23.36
N ASN A 675 -4.00 -1.16 -22.31
CA ASN A 675 -4.16 -1.65 -20.94
C ASN A 675 -5.62 -1.88 -20.51
N ASP A 676 -6.59 -1.37 -21.28
CA ASP A 676 -8.01 -1.68 -21.14
C ASP A 676 -8.40 -2.91 -21.98
#